data_be8c2272f4fc042dffbc6d249a575559
#
_entry.id   be8c2272f4fc042dffbc6d249a575559
#
_cell.length_a   1.000
_cell.length_b   1.000
_cell.length_c   1.000
_cell.angle_alpha   90.00
_cell.angle_beta   90.00
_cell.angle_gamma   90.00
#
_symmetry.space_group_name_H-M   'P 1'
#
loop_
_entity.id
_entity.type
_entity.pdbx_description
1 polymer ?
#
loop_
_entity_poly.entity_id
_entity_poly.type
_entity_poly.pdbx_seq_one_letter_code
_entity_poly.pdbx_strand_id
1 'polypeptide(L)'
;MSSLVNAHVRCAALLLDWRLAMNLTSRQHHALESICDTFAPPSADWPSASEMGIPAAISKALDLNPRPGERAQFLQLLDLWDSHLHSLLTARRWTSFSSLPLETRIRVLLSWADSGLGRRRGAFQALRKAIGFLYVMLPGAGSTPSPVWKKFGYPGPLGAQQPKPRPLRPLVPVVDTELSSDICIVGSGAGGSAAAAVLAARGKDVIVLEAGGYYDDSDFDGAELGGFQRLYLEGGFAATADQSVGLLAGECLGGGTVINYCTSFRTPDDVREEWAAAGVPWFTSQEYTRNLDAVCTRLSVNLDHNRVSAREQVLERGLHNLGWHAAAMPRNVVGCEQGKVCGYCGYGCSLGAKQSSTKTWLADAQDAGARLVTETRAWRVRIEAGAAAGVEARSRNGSRVTIRSKAVVAACGAIHTPALLLRSGLRNQNIGRHLHLHPVSNVCGVFEEEIRPWEGTMQAIYSDEHRFLTGNYGVKYETTALQPVIAVAVLPWREPEHYRSLLGKLSNTMAIGVLLRDRDGGRVTLDGEGHPVAHYALSEFDCAHLRRGFIGAARILEAGGAGLIFSPHAKWCAYQPGRSGSLDSFTQAMDAARWDSGRLALFSFHIMGSARLGGSVKSSATRPDGETWEARHLFVMDGSSFPSASGVNPMISIAAIARRNALALAERS
;
A
#
# COMPACT_ATOMS: atom_id res chain seq x y z
N MET A 1 31.39 9.73 16.22
CA MET A 1 30.07 10.37 16.34
C MET A 1 29.74 11.36 15.21
N SER A 2 30.69 11.87 14.44
CA SER A 2 30.40 12.81 13.32
C SER A 2 30.11 12.14 11.97
N SER A 3 30.34 10.86 11.79
CA SER A 3 30.15 10.14 10.50
C SER A 3 28.73 9.54 10.32
N LEU A 4 27.98 9.32 11.38
CA LEU A 4 26.62 8.77 11.32
C LEU A 4 25.54 9.85 11.09
N VAL A 5 25.79 11.08 11.54
CA VAL A 5 24.90 12.23 11.26
C VAL A 5 24.93 12.59 9.77
N ASN A 6 26.07 12.40 9.10
CA ASN A 6 26.23 12.70 7.69
C ASN A 6 25.54 11.72 6.72
N ALA A 7 25.20 10.49 7.13
CA ALA A 7 24.51 9.54 6.26
C ALA A 7 22.97 9.79 6.21
N HIS A 8 22.37 10.24 7.31
CA HIS A 8 20.94 10.54 7.38
C HIS A 8 20.57 11.86 6.67
N VAL A 9 21.48 12.84 6.73
CA VAL A 9 21.35 14.11 6.00
C VAL A 9 21.53 13.89 4.48
N ARG A 10 22.30 12.88 4.06
CA ARG A 10 22.54 12.60 2.63
C ARG A 10 21.33 12.02 1.88
N CYS A 11 20.44 11.25 2.52
CA CYS A 11 19.24 10.75 1.82
C CYS A 11 18.17 11.84 1.65
N ALA A 12 17.95 12.69 2.65
CA ALA A 12 17.07 13.85 2.51
C ALA A 12 17.74 14.92 1.61
N ALA A 13 19.06 15.11 1.73
CA ALA A 13 19.85 16.02 0.88
C ALA A 13 19.91 15.53 -0.58
N LEU A 14 19.85 14.23 -0.85
CA LEU A 14 19.82 13.69 -2.21
C LEU A 14 18.54 14.04 -2.98
N LEU A 15 17.41 14.25 -2.31
CA LEU A 15 16.19 14.80 -2.93
C LEU A 15 16.16 16.33 -2.91
N LEU A 16 16.89 16.97 -1.98
CA LEU A 16 16.94 18.42 -1.85
C LEU A 16 18.05 19.06 -2.71
N ASP A 17 19.04 18.29 -3.21
CA ASP A 17 20.04 18.81 -4.15
C ASP A 17 19.52 18.70 -5.60
N TRP A 18 18.64 19.64 -5.96
CA TRP A 18 18.03 19.77 -7.29
C TRP A 18 19.03 20.05 -8.43
N ARG A 19 20.31 20.25 -8.13
CA ARG A 19 21.36 20.62 -9.09
C ARG A 19 21.92 19.45 -9.92
N LEU A 20 21.54 18.20 -9.61
CA LEU A 20 21.96 16.99 -10.32
C LEU A 20 20.78 16.26 -10.98
N ALA A 21 19.89 16.98 -11.63
CA ALA A 21 18.74 16.42 -12.30
C ALA A 21 19.06 16.01 -13.75
N MET A 22 18.30 15.01 -14.23
CA MET A 22 18.36 14.39 -15.56
C MET A 22 18.66 15.35 -16.72
N ASN A 23 19.31 14.80 -17.75
CA ASN A 23 19.36 15.34 -19.09
C ASN A 23 18.01 15.21 -19.83
N LEU A 24 16.97 15.91 -19.31
CA LEU A 24 15.78 16.18 -20.13
C LEU A 24 16.17 17.15 -21.24
N THR A 25 15.67 16.93 -22.44
CA THR A 25 15.75 17.97 -23.47
C THR A 25 14.96 19.20 -23.00
N SER A 26 15.32 20.39 -23.47
CA SER A 26 14.57 21.63 -23.14
C SER A 26 13.07 21.49 -23.43
N ARG A 27 12.72 20.78 -24.49
CA ARG A 27 11.32 20.49 -24.85
C ARG A 27 10.63 19.60 -23.82
N GLN A 28 11.26 18.51 -23.40
CA GLN A 28 10.71 17.61 -22.36
C GLN A 28 10.57 18.32 -21.02
N HIS A 29 11.52 19.19 -20.67
CA HIS A 29 11.44 20.01 -19.46
C HIS A 29 10.23 20.95 -19.48
N HIS A 30 10.06 21.73 -20.55
CA HIS A 30 8.91 22.61 -20.72
C HIS A 30 7.58 21.84 -20.74
N ALA A 31 7.55 20.65 -21.36
CA ALA A 31 6.37 19.78 -21.33
C ALA A 31 6.01 19.38 -19.90
N LEU A 32 7.00 18.91 -19.11
CA LEU A 32 6.80 18.49 -17.74
C LEU A 32 6.35 19.65 -16.85
N GLU A 33 7.00 20.81 -16.93
CA GLU A 33 6.60 22.02 -16.20
C GLU A 33 5.15 22.40 -16.54
N SER A 34 4.81 22.44 -17.84
CA SER A 34 3.47 22.82 -18.28
C SER A 34 2.40 21.82 -17.82
N ILE A 35 2.72 20.53 -17.77
CA ILE A 35 1.83 19.51 -17.20
C ILE A 35 1.64 19.77 -15.71
N CYS A 36 2.73 19.92 -14.95
CA CYS A 36 2.71 20.16 -13.51
C CYS A 36 1.92 21.44 -13.17
N ASP A 37 2.20 22.53 -13.85
CA ASP A 37 1.51 23.82 -13.65
C ASP A 37 0.07 23.84 -14.21
N THR A 38 -0.32 22.84 -14.98
CA THR A 38 -1.74 22.67 -15.32
C THR A 38 -2.51 22.05 -14.15
N PHE A 39 -1.89 21.12 -13.40
CA PHE A 39 -2.50 20.56 -12.20
C PHE A 39 -2.55 21.57 -11.05
N ALA A 40 -1.49 22.35 -10.87
CA ALA A 40 -1.37 23.36 -9.83
C ALA A 40 -0.72 24.64 -10.39
N PRO A 41 -1.49 25.51 -11.09
CA PRO A 41 -0.98 26.76 -11.62
C PRO A 41 -0.71 27.78 -10.51
N PRO A 42 0.07 28.86 -10.75
CA PRO A 42 0.26 29.92 -9.80
C PRO A 42 -1.06 30.66 -9.50
N SER A 43 -1.23 31.10 -8.26
CA SER A 43 -2.30 32.02 -7.86
C SER A 43 -1.81 32.90 -6.71
N ALA A 44 -2.59 33.91 -6.33
CA ALA A 44 -2.22 34.82 -5.24
C ALA A 44 -1.92 34.09 -3.91
N ASP A 45 -2.64 32.99 -3.65
CA ASP A 45 -2.60 32.30 -2.36
C ASP A 45 -1.92 30.94 -2.38
N TRP A 46 -1.71 30.33 -3.55
CA TRP A 46 -1.17 29.00 -3.69
C TRP A 46 0.01 29.00 -4.66
N PRO A 47 1.16 28.42 -4.25
CA PRO A 47 2.30 28.31 -5.17
C PRO A 47 1.95 27.40 -6.36
N SER A 48 2.63 27.63 -7.49
CA SER A 48 2.56 26.69 -8.60
C SER A 48 3.34 25.42 -8.33
N ALA A 49 3.08 24.38 -9.14
CA ALA A 49 3.86 23.14 -9.07
C ALA A 49 5.35 23.39 -9.39
N SER A 50 5.65 24.28 -10.32
CA SER A 50 7.04 24.66 -10.67
C SER A 50 7.72 25.42 -9.53
N GLU A 51 7.05 26.39 -8.88
CA GLU A 51 7.55 27.08 -7.68
C GLU A 51 7.83 26.12 -6.52
N MET A 52 7.09 25.03 -6.42
CA MET A 52 7.32 23.95 -5.46
C MET A 52 8.45 22.99 -5.85
N GLY A 53 9.06 23.13 -7.03
CA GLY A 53 10.13 22.26 -7.51
C GLY A 53 9.68 20.86 -7.96
N ILE A 54 8.38 20.69 -8.22
CA ILE A 54 7.80 19.37 -8.57
C ILE A 54 8.39 18.78 -9.85
N PRO A 55 8.57 19.54 -10.96
CA PRO A 55 9.19 18.99 -12.16
C PRO A 55 10.57 18.39 -11.92
N ALA A 56 11.40 19.07 -11.14
CA ALA A 56 12.73 18.58 -10.77
C ALA A 56 12.66 17.32 -9.88
N ALA A 57 11.73 17.27 -8.93
CA ALA A 57 11.53 16.10 -8.07
C ALA A 57 11.06 14.87 -8.87
N ILE A 58 10.14 15.03 -9.83
CA ILE A 58 9.71 13.95 -10.74
C ILE A 58 10.88 13.48 -11.60
N SER A 59 11.63 14.40 -12.19
CA SER A 59 12.81 14.07 -12.99
C SER A 59 13.80 13.20 -12.19
N LYS A 60 14.10 13.60 -10.96
CA LYS A 60 15.00 12.86 -10.07
C LYS A 60 14.45 11.50 -9.65
N ALA A 61 13.17 11.41 -9.35
CA ALA A 61 12.53 10.12 -9.02
C ALA A 61 12.65 9.13 -10.17
N LEU A 62 12.55 9.60 -11.42
CA LEU A 62 12.74 8.77 -12.62
C LEU A 62 14.20 8.31 -12.80
N ASP A 63 15.18 9.12 -12.41
CA ASP A 63 16.59 8.71 -12.44
C ASP A 63 16.90 7.59 -11.44
N LEU A 64 16.21 7.60 -10.31
CA LEU A 64 16.34 6.61 -9.26
C LEU A 64 15.49 5.35 -9.51
N ASN A 65 14.62 5.37 -10.52
CA ASN A 65 13.77 4.21 -10.86
C ASN A 65 14.64 3.07 -11.40
N PRO A 66 14.61 1.88 -10.76
CA PRO A 66 15.42 0.73 -11.19
C PRO A 66 14.95 0.10 -12.51
N ARG A 67 13.87 0.61 -13.12
CA ARG A 67 13.27 0.08 -14.35
C ARG A 67 13.52 1.04 -15.53
N PRO A 68 14.59 0.85 -16.30
CA PRO A 68 14.92 1.73 -17.45
C PRO A 68 13.80 1.86 -18.47
N GLY A 69 13.00 0.80 -18.66
CA GLY A 69 11.87 0.78 -19.57
C GLY A 69 10.76 1.77 -19.18
N GLU A 70 10.47 1.94 -17.90
CA GLU A 70 9.47 2.91 -17.42
C GLU A 70 9.94 4.35 -17.64
N ARG A 71 11.23 4.61 -17.41
CA ARG A 71 11.84 5.90 -17.72
C ARG A 71 11.70 6.24 -19.22
N ALA A 72 12.05 5.31 -20.10
CA ALA A 72 11.93 5.51 -21.53
C ALA A 72 10.48 5.79 -21.96
N GLN A 73 9.51 5.07 -21.40
CA GLN A 73 8.09 5.30 -21.64
C GLN A 73 7.63 6.68 -21.18
N PHE A 74 8.12 7.15 -20.03
CA PHE A 74 7.77 8.49 -19.54
C PHE A 74 8.35 9.60 -20.44
N LEU A 75 9.59 9.46 -20.90
CA LEU A 75 10.18 10.42 -21.84
C LEU A 75 9.41 10.46 -23.17
N GLN A 76 9.03 9.29 -23.71
CA GLN A 76 8.18 9.20 -24.89
C GLN A 76 6.80 9.85 -24.66
N LEU A 77 6.24 9.72 -23.45
CA LEU A 77 4.99 10.38 -23.09
C LEU A 77 5.14 11.91 -23.13
N LEU A 78 6.23 12.48 -22.62
CA LEU A 78 6.49 13.92 -22.68
C LEU A 78 6.65 14.41 -24.13
N ASP A 79 7.39 13.67 -24.96
CA ASP A 79 7.57 13.99 -26.37
C ASP A 79 6.25 13.95 -27.14
N LEU A 80 5.41 12.93 -26.90
CA LEU A 80 4.08 12.82 -27.47
C LEU A 80 3.20 14.00 -27.04
N TRP A 81 3.20 14.28 -25.73
CA TRP A 81 2.33 15.29 -25.13
C TRP A 81 2.59 16.68 -25.69
N ASP A 82 3.86 17.07 -25.84
CA ASP A 82 4.24 18.38 -26.37
C ASP A 82 4.36 18.40 -27.92
N SER A 83 3.87 17.36 -28.61
CA SER A 83 3.85 17.33 -30.07
C SER A 83 2.71 18.20 -30.64
N HIS A 84 2.99 18.91 -31.75
CA HIS A 84 1.98 19.68 -32.45
C HIS A 84 0.82 18.80 -32.95
N LEU A 85 1.12 17.54 -33.32
CA LEU A 85 0.09 16.60 -33.77
C LEU A 85 -0.86 16.23 -32.62
N HIS A 86 -0.33 15.99 -31.38
CA HIS A 86 -1.16 15.74 -30.23
C HIS A 86 -2.07 16.92 -29.90
N SER A 87 -1.54 18.15 -29.94
CA SER A 87 -2.33 19.37 -29.72
C SER A 87 -3.36 19.61 -30.83
N LEU A 88 -3.03 19.28 -32.08
CA LEU A 88 -4.00 19.32 -33.17
C LEU A 88 -5.17 18.37 -32.93
N LEU A 89 -4.87 17.12 -32.54
CA LEU A 89 -5.89 16.08 -32.30
C LEU A 89 -6.74 16.35 -31.07
N THR A 90 -6.15 16.94 -30.01
CA THR A 90 -6.82 17.11 -28.71
C THR A 90 -7.38 18.50 -28.47
N ALA A 91 -6.71 19.54 -28.98
CA ALA A 91 -7.06 20.95 -28.81
C ALA A 91 -7.46 21.65 -30.12
N ARG A 92 -7.35 20.98 -31.26
CA ARG A 92 -7.57 21.53 -32.61
C ARG A 92 -6.66 22.75 -32.93
N ARG A 93 -5.43 22.74 -32.40
CA ARG A 93 -4.43 23.79 -32.57
C ARG A 93 -3.08 23.19 -32.97
N TRP A 94 -2.45 23.75 -34.00
CA TRP A 94 -1.10 23.34 -34.43
C TRP A 94 -0.04 24.09 -33.63
N THR A 95 0.16 23.66 -32.39
CA THR A 95 1.15 24.23 -31.46
C THR A 95 1.58 23.18 -30.44
N SER A 96 2.60 23.45 -29.62
CA SER A 96 2.97 22.59 -28.49
C SER A 96 1.93 22.67 -27.35
N PHE A 97 1.82 21.64 -26.51
CA PHE A 97 0.97 21.67 -25.31
C PHE A 97 1.39 22.81 -24.36
N SER A 98 2.69 23.01 -24.20
CA SER A 98 3.26 24.06 -23.36
C SER A 98 2.84 25.48 -23.78
N SER A 99 2.55 25.70 -25.07
CA SER A 99 2.09 26.99 -25.60
C SER A 99 0.57 27.18 -25.56
N LEU A 100 -0.20 26.19 -25.13
CA LEU A 100 -1.66 26.30 -25.03
C LEU A 100 -2.07 27.13 -23.80
N PRO A 101 -3.16 27.91 -23.89
CA PRO A 101 -3.77 28.55 -22.71
C PRO A 101 -4.17 27.54 -21.66
N LEU A 102 -4.11 27.92 -20.37
CA LEU A 102 -4.39 27.06 -19.22
C LEU A 102 -5.71 26.28 -19.35
N GLU A 103 -6.82 26.95 -19.68
CA GLU A 103 -8.12 26.30 -19.87
C GLU A 103 -8.08 25.20 -20.95
N THR A 104 -7.30 25.41 -22.00
CA THR A 104 -7.15 24.42 -23.08
C THR A 104 -6.31 23.24 -22.60
N ARG A 105 -5.23 23.50 -21.84
CA ARG A 105 -4.42 22.46 -21.21
C ARG A 105 -5.24 21.61 -20.24
N ILE A 106 -6.10 22.22 -19.43
CA ILE A 106 -7.05 21.52 -18.55
C ILE A 106 -7.97 20.61 -19.36
N ARG A 107 -8.57 21.11 -20.46
CA ARG A 107 -9.42 20.28 -21.34
C ARG A 107 -8.67 19.10 -21.96
N VAL A 108 -7.41 19.28 -22.34
CA VAL A 108 -6.56 18.19 -22.85
C VAL A 108 -6.32 17.14 -21.78
N LEU A 109 -5.96 17.53 -20.54
CA LEU A 109 -5.79 16.60 -19.41
C LEU A 109 -7.09 15.82 -19.12
N LEU A 110 -8.23 16.51 -19.07
CA LEU A 110 -9.53 15.89 -18.83
C LEU A 110 -9.96 14.95 -19.97
N SER A 111 -9.53 15.20 -21.21
CA SER A 111 -9.76 14.26 -22.31
C SER A 111 -9.07 12.90 -22.09
N TRP A 112 -7.98 12.89 -21.33
CA TRP A 112 -7.31 11.65 -20.92
C TRP A 112 -8.03 11.01 -19.73
N ALA A 113 -8.43 11.79 -18.73
CA ALA A 113 -9.22 11.32 -17.59
C ALA A 113 -10.52 10.63 -18.02
N ASP A 114 -11.19 11.20 -19.02
CA ASP A 114 -12.50 10.75 -19.52
C ASP A 114 -12.38 9.78 -20.72
N SER A 115 -11.18 9.45 -21.17
CA SER A 115 -10.92 8.63 -22.36
C SER A 115 -11.58 7.24 -22.29
N GLY A 116 -11.99 6.70 -23.43
CA GLY A 116 -12.35 5.30 -23.61
C GLY A 116 -11.16 4.33 -23.41
N LEU A 117 -9.92 4.82 -23.62
CA LEU A 117 -8.71 4.02 -23.54
C LEU A 117 -8.17 3.98 -22.10
N GLY A 118 -8.09 2.77 -21.50
CA GLY A 118 -7.60 2.56 -20.15
C GLY A 118 -6.19 3.13 -19.91
N ARG A 119 -5.27 2.99 -20.89
CA ARG A 119 -3.90 3.53 -20.77
C ARG A 119 -3.87 5.05 -20.60
N ARG A 120 -4.76 5.81 -21.28
CA ARG A 120 -4.83 7.26 -21.11
C ARG A 120 -5.34 7.64 -19.72
N ARG A 121 -6.36 6.93 -19.22
CA ARG A 121 -6.88 7.13 -17.86
C ARG A 121 -5.81 6.81 -16.82
N GLY A 122 -5.09 5.69 -16.99
CA GLY A 122 -3.98 5.31 -16.12
C GLY A 122 -2.89 6.37 -16.06
N ALA A 123 -2.45 6.88 -17.23
CA ALA A 123 -1.45 7.95 -17.30
C ALA A 123 -1.92 9.25 -16.59
N PHE A 124 -3.19 9.66 -16.79
CA PHE A 124 -3.77 10.79 -16.05
C PHE A 124 -3.73 10.56 -14.54
N GLN A 125 -4.14 9.37 -14.06
CA GLN A 125 -4.15 9.05 -12.64
C GLN A 125 -2.73 9.00 -12.04
N ALA A 126 -1.76 8.47 -12.77
CA ALA A 126 -0.36 8.46 -12.35
C ALA A 126 0.19 9.89 -12.18
N LEU A 127 -0.01 10.75 -13.19
CA LEU A 127 0.41 12.17 -13.14
C LEU A 127 -0.29 12.90 -11.99
N ARG A 128 -1.61 12.78 -11.87
CA ARG A 128 -2.40 13.41 -10.80
C ARG A 128 -1.89 13.02 -9.41
N LYS A 129 -1.68 11.72 -9.18
CA LYS A 129 -1.20 11.20 -7.90
C LYS A 129 0.22 11.69 -7.61
N ALA A 130 1.14 11.58 -8.57
CA ALA A 130 2.54 11.98 -8.38
C ALA A 130 2.67 13.50 -8.12
N ILE A 131 2.00 14.33 -8.93
CA ILE A 131 2.03 15.78 -8.78
C ILE A 131 1.35 16.20 -7.47
N GLY A 132 0.16 15.65 -7.17
CA GLY A 132 -0.56 15.93 -5.92
C GLY A 132 0.24 15.52 -4.69
N PHE A 133 0.84 14.32 -4.69
CA PHE A 133 1.73 13.83 -3.64
C PHE A 133 2.87 14.83 -3.37
N LEU A 134 3.63 15.19 -4.40
CA LEU A 134 4.77 16.11 -4.27
C LEU A 134 4.31 17.51 -3.87
N TYR A 135 3.15 17.97 -4.35
CA TYR A 135 2.61 19.28 -4.05
C TYR A 135 2.34 19.50 -2.54
N VAL A 136 1.84 18.47 -1.86
CA VAL A 136 1.59 18.56 -0.42
C VAL A 136 2.80 18.16 0.43
N MET A 137 3.82 17.49 -0.15
CA MET A 137 4.95 16.95 0.61
C MET A 137 6.22 17.78 0.53
N LEU A 138 6.47 18.45 -0.61
CA LEU A 138 7.71 19.19 -0.77
C LEU A 138 7.69 20.46 0.11
N PRO A 139 8.82 20.80 0.72
CA PRO A 139 8.91 21.96 1.61
C PRO A 139 8.81 23.31 0.89
N GLY A 140 8.88 23.32 -0.46
CA GLY A 140 9.00 24.56 -1.22
C GLY A 140 10.38 25.19 -1.09
N ALA A 141 10.64 26.26 -1.82
CA ALA A 141 11.92 26.96 -1.76
C ALA A 141 12.16 27.58 -0.39
N GLY A 142 13.08 26.98 0.40
CA GLY A 142 13.53 27.52 1.68
C GLY A 142 12.58 27.36 2.87
N SER A 143 11.53 26.55 2.77
CA SER A 143 10.58 26.32 3.87
C SER A 143 10.42 24.84 4.22
N THR A 144 10.52 24.51 5.49
CA THR A 144 10.00 23.31 6.13
C THR A 144 9.04 23.76 7.23
N PRO A 145 7.78 23.38 7.27
CA PRO A 145 7.05 22.41 6.44
C PRO A 145 6.56 22.96 5.07
N SER A 146 5.89 22.13 4.29
CA SER A 146 5.27 22.52 3.02
C SER A 146 4.37 23.76 3.19
N PRO A 147 4.51 24.80 2.32
CA PRO A 147 3.76 26.04 2.44
C PRO A 147 2.24 25.84 2.27
N VAL A 148 1.82 24.76 1.60
CA VAL A 148 0.39 24.49 1.40
C VAL A 148 -0.31 23.95 2.66
N TRP A 149 0.41 23.42 3.66
CA TRP A 149 -0.20 22.88 4.88
C TRP A 149 -1.01 23.93 5.66
N LYS A 150 -0.55 25.18 5.67
CA LYS A 150 -1.26 26.29 6.32
C LYS A 150 -2.64 26.57 5.71
N LYS A 151 -2.83 26.19 4.42
CA LYS A 151 -4.09 26.46 3.71
C LYS A 151 -5.25 25.59 4.18
N PHE A 152 -4.95 24.45 4.80
CA PHE A 152 -5.96 23.53 5.35
C PHE A 152 -5.72 23.20 6.83
N GLY A 153 -4.86 23.95 7.52
CA GLY A 153 -4.67 23.84 8.96
C GLY A 153 -3.92 22.57 9.41
N TYR A 154 -3.16 21.90 8.53
CA TYR A 154 -2.37 20.74 8.91
C TYR A 154 -1.10 21.17 9.65
N PRO A 155 -0.91 20.74 10.92
CA PRO A 155 0.23 21.19 11.73
C PRO A 155 1.53 20.44 11.39
N GLY A 156 1.45 19.38 10.59
CA GLY A 156 2.52 18.40 10.44
C GLY A 156 2.52 17.35 11.55
N PRO A 157 3.46 16.39 11.49
CA PRO A 157 3.65 15.42 12.56
C PRO A 157 4.11 16.14 13.84
N LEU A 158 3.45 15.81 14.95
CA LEU A 158 3.70 16.41 16.26
C LEU A 158 4.47 15.41 17.14
N GLY A 159 5.48 15.91 17.86
CA GLY A 159 6.22 15.18 18.87
C GLY A 159 7.71 15.00 18.55
N ALA A 160 8.54 15.28 19.56
CA ALA A 160 9.98 15.03 19.50
C ALA A 160 10.26 13.55 19.79
N GLN A 161 11.08 12.93 18.96
CA GLN A 161 11.54 11.57 19.18
C GLN A 161 12.70 11.56 20.18
N GLN A 162 12.63 10.62 21.13
CA GLN A 162 13.77 10.33 22.01
C GLN A 162 14.52 9.12 21.41
N PRO A 163 15.83 9.22 21.18
CA PRO A 163 16.62 8.08 20.73
C PRO A 163 16.47 6.90 21.72
N LYS A 164 16.20 5.72 21.18
CA LYS A 164 16.12 4.48 21.96
C LYS A 164 17.16 3.48 21.46
N PRO A 165 17.64 2.56 22.31
CA PRO A 165 18.51 1.49 21.85
C PRO A 165 17.82 0.65 20.76
N ARG A 166 18.53 0.33 19.70
CA ARG A 166 18.02 -0.53 18.62
C ARG A 166 18.01 -1.98 19.09
N PRO A 167 16.84 -2.65 19.16
CA PRO A 167 16.75 -4.02 19.68
C PRO A 167 17.29 -5.05 18.68
N LEU A 168 17.25 -4.78 17.37
CA LEU A 168 17.69 -5.70 16.33
C LEU A 168 19.07 -5.31 15.78
N ARG A 169 19.83 -6.35 15.38
CA ARG A 169 21.22 -6.21 14.87
C ARG A 169 21.36 -6.89 13.50
N PRO A 170 20.74 -6.37 12.44
CA PRO A 170 20.85 -6.98 11.14
C PRO A 170 22.25 -6.78 10.54
N LEU A 171 22.70 -7.80 9.82
CA LEU A 171 23.86 -7.72 8.93
C LEU A 171 23.45 -6.97 7.65
N VAL A 172 24.28 -6.03 7.21
CA VAL A 172 24.17 -5.36 5.90
C VAL A 172 25.41 -5.73 5.08
N PRO A 173 25.29 -6.62 4.10
CA PRO A 173 26.42 -7.01 3.26
C PRO A 173 26.93 -5.86 2.39
N VAL A 174 28.19 -5.52 2.50
CA VAL A 174 28.85 -4.45 1.72
C VAL A 174 29.88 -4.97 0.72
N VAL A 175 30.18 -6.27 0.76
CA VAL A 175 31.03 -7.01 -0.15
C VAL A 175 30.35 -8.32 -0.55
N ASP A 176 30.88 -9.01 -1.56
CA ASP A 176 30.41 -10.35 -1.92
C ASP A 176 30.47 -11.27 -0.69
N THR A 177 29.33 -11.87 -0.35
CA THR A 177 29.13 -12.57 0.92
C THR A 177 28.52 -13.95 0.67
N GLU A 178 29.11 -14.97 1.28
CA GLU A 178 28.54 -16.32 1.33
C GLU A 178 28.14 -16.67 2.76
N LEU A 179 26.91 -17.17 2.92
CA LEU A 179 26.35 -17.60 4.20
C LEU A 179 25.77 -19.01 4.06
N SER A 180 25.61 -19.68 5.20
CA SER A 180 24.93 -20.97 5.26
C SER A 180 23.95 -21.00 6.43
N SER A 181 22.87 -21.79 6.30
CA SER A 181 21.86 -22.00 7.34
C SER A 181 21.12 -23.32 7.10
N ASP A 182 20.37 -23.79 8.09
CA ASP A 182 19.39 -24.86 7.86
C ASP A 182 18.23 -24.33 7.01
N ILE A 183 17.74 -23.12 7.32
CA ILE A 183 16.59 -22.53 6.65
C ILE A 183 16.87 -21.06 6.30
N CYS A 184 16.66 -20.70 5.02
CA CYS A 184 16.67 -19.32 4.58
C CYS A 184 15.23 -18.84 4.36
N ILE A 185 14.82 -17.79 5.08
CA ILE A 185 13.51 -17.14 4.94
C ILE A 185 13.71 -15.86 4.13
N VAL A 186 13.03 -15.74 3.00
CA VAL A 186 13.10 -14.57 2.12
C VAL A 186 11.88 -13.68 2.36
N GLY A 187 12.10 -12.56 3.02
CA GLY A 187 11.09 -11.62 3.46
C GLY A 187 10.79 -11.71 4.97
N SER A 188 10.74 -10.56 5.61
CA SER A 188 10.61 -10.41 7.08
C SER A 188 9.24 -9.91 7.53
N GLY A 189 8.24 -9.87 6.63
CA GLY A 189 6.87 -9.44 6.93
C GLY A 189 6.16 -10.36 7.93
N ALA A 190 4.83 -10.21 8.08
CA ALA A 190 4.03 -10.94 9.06
C ALA A 190 4.23 -12.47 9.01
N GLY A 191 4.35 -13.06 7.81
CA GLY A 191 4.55 -14.50 7.67
C GLY A 191 5.99 -14.92 7.95
N GLY A 192 6.97 -14.28 7.28
CA GLY A 192 8.38 -14.64 7.42
C GLY A 192 8.92 -14.47 8.82
N SER A 193 8.50 -13.40 9.52
CA SER A 193 8.89 -13.18 10.92
C SER A 193 8.30 -14.22 11.88
N ALA A 194 7.01 -14.57 11.71
CA ALA A 194 6.36 -15.60 12.52
C ALA A 194 7.01 -16.98 12.27
N ALA A 195 7.35 -17.30 11.02
CA ALA A 195 8.08 -18.53 10.68
C ALA A 195 9.50 -18.54 11.31
N ALA A 196 10.22 -17.40 11.23
CA ALA A 196 11.56 -17.26 11.79
C ALA A 196 11.60 -17.54 13.29
N ALA A 197 10.68 -16.92 14.05
CA ALA A 197 10.59 -17.11 15.50
C ALA A 197 10.32 -18.58 15.86
N VAL A 198 9.40 -19.23 15.16
CA VAL A 198 9.06 -20.65 15.39
C VAL A 198 10.25 -21.55 15.10
N LEU A 199 10.90 -21.38 13.97
CA LEU A 199 11.98 -22.26 13.51
C LEU A 199 13.25 -22.09 14.38
N ALA A 200 13.62 -20.85 14.69
CA ALA A 200 14.75 -20.58 15.58
C ALA A 200 14.52 -21.10 17.00
N ALA A 201 13.31 -20.93 17.56
CA ALA A 201 12.94 -21.48 18.87
C ALA A 201 12.95 -23.03 18.90
N ARG A 202 12.92 -23.69 17.72
CA ARG A 202 13.08 -25.15 17.58
C ARG A 202 14.51 -25.57 17.27
N GLY A 203 15.50 -24.66 17.47
CA GLY A 203 16.92 -24.93 17.34
C GLY A 203 17.44 -25.01 15.90
N LYS A 204 16.65 -24.54 14.91
CA LYS A 204 17.13 -24.45 13.52
C LYS A 204 18.02 -23.22 13.34
N ASP A 205 19.10 -23.36 12.58
CA ASP A 205 19.90 -22.23 12.12
C ASP A 205 19.13 -21.48 11.01
N VAL A 206 18.66 -20.27 11.32
CA VAL A 206 17.76 -19.49 10.45
C VAL A 206 18.45 -18.21 10.00
N ILE A 207 18.38 -17.93 8.69
CA ILE A 207 18.67 -16.61 8.13
C ILE A 207 17.36 -16.01 7.59
N VAL A 208 17.09 -14.78 8.00
CA VAL A 208 15.99 -13.96 7.43
C VAL A 208 16.60 -12.91 6.52
N LEU A 209 16.26 -12.95 5.23
CA LEU A 209 16.74 -12.04 4.20
C LEU A 209 15.67 -11.01 3.87
N GLU A 210 16.00 -9.71 3.97
CA GLU A 210 15.08 -8.59 3.72
C GLU A 210 15.67 -7.60 2.70
N ALA A 211 14.85 -7.17 1.74
CA ALA A 211 15.25 -6.22 0.71
C ALA A 211 15.38 -4.78 1.24
N GLY A 212 14.51 -4.41 2.18
CA GLY A 212 14.49 -3.10 2.81
C GLY A 212 15.47 -2.95 3.98
N GLY A 213 15.58 -1.72 4.48
CA GLY A 213 16.39 -1.38 5.65
C GLY A 213 15.68 -1.66 6.97
N TYR A 214 16.45 -1.59 8.06
CA TYR A 214 15.90 -1.64 9.42
C TYR A 214 15.65 -0.24 9.96
N TYR A 215 14.43 -0.02 10.44
CA TYR A 215 13.98 1.19 11.11
C TYR A 215 13.23 0.82 12.39
N ASP A 216 13.44 1.58 13.45
CA ASP A 216 12.77 1.39 14.73
C ASP A 216 12.05 2.66 15.20
N ASP A 217 11.49 2.61 16.42
CA ASP A 217 10.69 3.70 16.98
C ASP A 217 11.42 5.06 16.98
N SER A 218 12.75 5.07 17.01
CA SER A 218 13.57 6.30 17.00
C SER A 218 13.77 6.90 15.61
N ASP A 219 13.51 6.11 14.56
CA ASP A 219 13.62 6.55 13.17
C ASP A 219 12.29 7.12 12.63
N PHE A 220 11.19 6.95 13.37
CA PHE A 220 9.85 7.35 12.93
C PHE A 220 9.52 8.75 13.43
N ASP A 221 9.49 9.69 12.52
CA ASP A 221 9.19 11.11 12.75
C ASP A 221 7.76 11.51 12.33
N GLY A 222 6.98 10.57 11.78
CA GLY A 222 5.65 10.81 11.23
C GLY A 222 5.64 11.57 9.91
N ALA A 223 6.81 11.97 9.38
CA ALA A 223 6.89 12.66 8.09
C ALA A 223 6.53 11.71 6.95
N GLU A 224 5.48 12.08 6.20
CA GLU A 224 4.93 11.21 5.15
C GLU A 224 5.96 10.91 4.05
N LEU A 225 6.67 11.92 3.53
CA LEU A 225 7.66 11.75 2.46
C LEU A 225 8.76 10.77 2.87
N GLY A 226 9.36 10.99 4.04
CA GLY A 226 10.39 10.11 4.60
C GLY A 226 9.87 8.70 4.89
N GLY A 227 8.64 8.61 5.41
CA GLY A 227 7.96 7.34 5.65
C GLY A 227 7.71 6.55 4.37
N PHE A 228 7.18 7.18 3.33
CA PHE A 228 6.97 6.50 2.04
C PHE A 228 8.30 6.02 1.43
N GLN A 229 9.31 6.86 1.38
CA GLN A 229 10.60 6.52 0.78
C GLN A 229 11.35 5.40 1.49
N ARG A 230 11.24 5.31 2.81
CA ARG A 230 11.99 4.36 3.63
C ARG A 230 11.26 3.04 3.85
N LEU A 231 9.93 3.07 3.92
CA LEU A 231 9.14 1.96 4.45
C LEU A 231 8.28 1.26 3.39
N TYR A 232 7.97 1.93 2.28
CA TYR A 232 7.03 1.41 1.29
C TYR A 232 7.73 0.89 0.03
N LEU A 233 7.14 -0.14 -0.53
CA LEU A 233 7.52 -0.70 -1.83
C LEU A 233 7.50 0.42 -2.89
N GLU A 234 8.61 0.55 -3.61
CA GLU A 234 8.79 1.58 -4.66
C GLU A 234 8.46 3.00 -4.15
N GLY A 235 8.75 3.30 -2.87
CA GLY A 235 8.46 4.62 -2.28
C GLY A 235 6.98 4.98 -2.23
N GLY A 236 6.07 3.98 -2.27
CA GLY A 236 4.62 4.17 -2.28
C GLY A 236 4.01 4.38 -3.67
N PHE A 237 4.81 4.28 -4.75
CA PHE A 237 4.34 4.43 -6.13
C PHE A 237 4.03 3.11 -6.84
N ALA A 238 4.18 1.97 -6.15
CA ALA A 238 3.81 0.67 -6.71
C ALA A 238 2.32 0.65 -7.12
N ALA A 239 2.03 0.14 -8.30
CA ALA A 239 0.67 0.07 -8.84
C ALA A 239 0.50 -1.12 -9.78
N THR A 240 -0.76 -1.39 -10.17
CA THR A 240 -1.06 -2.33 -11.25
C THR A 240 -0.54 -1.83 -12.60
N ALA A 241 -0.36 -2.73 -13.56
CA ALA A 241 0.20 -2.44 -14.89
C ALA A 241 -0.51 -1.29 -15.64
N ASP A 242 -1.80 -1.13 -15.39
CA ASP A 242 -2.62 -0.06 -15.97
C ASP A 242 -2.73 1.19 -15.08
N GLN A 243 -1.98 1.23 -13.96
CA GLN A 243 -1.96 2.33 -12.98
C GLN A 243 -3.31 2.58 -12.28
N SER A 244 -4.27 1.66 -12.37
CA SER A 244 -5.62 1.86 -11.84
C SER A 244 -5.72 1.62 -10.32
N VAL A 245 -4.92 0.71 -9.77
CA VAL A 245 -4.89 0.40 -8.34
C VAL A 245 -3.50 0.67 -7.77
N GLY A 246 -3.40 1.55 -6.78
CA GLY A 246 -2.17 1.77 -6.02
C GLY A 246 -1.93 0.62 -5.04
N LEU A 247 -0.71 0.09 -5.00
CA LEU A 247 -0.32 -1.05 -4.17
C LEU A 247 0.56 -0.57 -3.02
N LEU A 248 0.02 -0.51 -1.82
CA LEU A 248 0.72 -0.02 -0.63
C LEU A 248 1.19 -1.21 0.22
N ALA A 249 2.41 -1.63 0.00
CA ALA A 249 3.09 -2.72 0.71
C ALA A 249 4.36 -2.22 1.40
N GLY A 250 4.79 -2.89 2.47
CA GLY A 250 6.03 -2.56 3.18
C GLY A 250 7.25 -3.14 2.48
N GLU A 251 8.33 -2.34 2.37
CA GLU A 251 9.68 -2.76 1.97
C GLU A 251 10.68 -2.27 3.03
N CYS A 252 10.60 -2.87 4.20
CA CYS A 252 11.50 -2.64 5.33
C CYS A 252 11.53 -3.89 6.21
N LEU A 253 12.50 -4.01 7.11
CA LEU A 253 12.51 -5.10 8.08
C LEU A 253 11.22 -5.07 8.91
N GLY A 254 10.46 -6.19 8.91
CA GLY A 254 9.13 -6.28 9.47
C GLY A 254 8.00 -6.06 8.45
N GLY A 255 8.31 -5.59 7.24
CA GLY A 255 7.37 -5.45 6.13
C GLY A 255 6.11 -4.67 6.46
N GLY A 256 4.96 -5.15 6.01
CA GLY A 256 3.65 -4.52 6.23
C GLY A 256 3.26 -4.34 7.70
N THR A 257 3.87 -5.08 8.66
CA THR A 257 3.57 -4.92 10.09
C THR A 257 4.09 -3.60 10.67
N VAL A 258 5.06 -2.96 10.00
CA VAL A 258 5.61 -1.66 10.40
C VAL A 258 4.70 -0.51 9.96
N ILE A 259 4.06 -0.64 8.79
CA ILE A 259 3.28 0.43 8.17
C ILE A 259 1.75 0.28 8.31
N ASN A 260 1.25 -0.85 8.82
CA ASN A 260 -0.18 -1.08 8.97
C ASN A 260 -0.81 -0.19 10.06
N TYR A 261 -2.15 -0.17 10.11
CA TYR A 261 -2.91 0.63 11.08
C TYR A 261 -3.25 -0.15 12.37
N CYS A 262 -2.55 -1.24 12.62
CA CYS A 262 -2.72 -2.12 13.78
C CYS A 262 -4.03 -2.92 13.80
N THR A 263 -4.82 -2.90 12.76
CA THR A 263 -6.06 -3.67 12.66
C THR A 263 -5.78 -5.17 12.65
N SER A 264 -6.44 -5.93 13.55
CA SER A 264 -6.03 -7.29 13.92
C SER A 264 -7.21 -8.27 13.95
N PHE A 265 -7.92 -8.40 12.84
CA PHE A 265 -9.02 -9.36 12.71
C PHE A 265 -8.49 -10.79 12.52
N ARG A 266 -9.17 -11.72 13.16
CA ARG A 266 -8.98 -13.17 12.92
C ARG A 266 -9.63 -13.57 11.60
N THR A 267 -9.18 -14.66 10.99
CA THR A 267 -9.85 -15.25 9.83
C THR A 267 -11.29 -15.60 10.19
N PRO A 268 -12.31 -15.05 9.49
CA PRO A 268 -13.70 -15.37 9.76
C PRO A 268 -14.03 -16.84 9.50
N ASP A 269 -15.01 -17.39 10.21
CA ASP A 269 -15.34 -18.82 10.14
C ASP A 269 -15.86 -19.24 8.75
N ASP A 270 -16.70 -18.42 8.11
CA ASP A 270 -17.16 -18.62 6.74
C ASP A 270 -16.00 -18.68 5.71
N VAL A 271 -14.96 -17.88 5.93
CA VAL A 271 -13.74 -17.89 5.10
C VAL A 271 -12.90 -19.14 5.40
N ARG A 272 -12.83 -19.58 6.66
CA ARG A 272 -12.13 -20.82 7.05
C ARG A 272 -12.79 -22.03 6.39
N GLU A 273 -14.13 -22.08 6.36
CA GLU A 273 -14.89 -23.12 5.66
C GLU A 273 -14.61 -23.12 4.16
N GLU A 274 -14.63 -21.95 3.52
CA GLU A 274 -14.30 -21.79 2.11
C GLU A 274 -12.87 -22.30 1.80
N TRP A 275 -11.90 -21.94 2.64
CA TRP A 275 -10.51 -22.34 2.47
C TRP A 275 -10.31 -23.84 2.75
N ALA A 276 -11.07 -24.42 3.67
CA ALA A 276 -11.07 -25.86 3.88
C ALA A 276 -11.62 -26.61 2.65
N ALA A 277 -12.71 -26.09 2.06
CA ALA A 277 -13.29 -26.63 0.84
C ALA A 277 -12.35 -26.54 -0.39
N ALA A 278 -11.41 -25.58 -0.39
CA ALA A 278 -10.35 -25.50 -1.41
C ALA A 278 -9.26 -26.59 -1.27
N GLY A 279 -9.44 -27.54 -0.35
CA GLY A 279 -8.55 -28.68 -0.12
C GLY A 279 -7.51 -28.48 0.98
N VAL A 280 -7.78 -27.56 1.91
CA VAL A 280 -6.93 -27.26 3.06
C VAL A 280 -7.73 -27.45 4.36
N PRO A 281 -8.07 -28.70 4.74
CA PRO A 281 -9.06 -28.99 5.78
C PRO A 281 -8.67 -28.50 7.19
N TRP A 282 -7.39 -28.25 7.44
CA TRP A 282 -6.94 -27.78 8.77
C TRP A 282 -7.40 -26.35 9.09
N PHE A 283 -7.92 -25.58 8.13
CA PHE A 283 -8.47 -24.23 8.40
C PHE A 283 -9.66 -24.27 9.37
N THR A 284 -10.46 -25.33 9.37
CA THR A 284 -11.58 -25.53 10.32
C THR A 284 -11.20 -26.28 11.58
N SER A 285 -9.92 -26.69 11.73
CA SER A 285 -9.45 -27.44 12.87
C SER A 285 -9.17 -26.58 14.10
N GLN A 286 -9.13 -27.24 15.28
CA GLN A 286 -8.67 -26.63 16.52
C GLN A 286 -7.17 -26.27 16.47
N GLU A 287 -6.38 -26.95 15.64
CA GLU A 287 -4.98 -26.60 15.42
C GLU A 287 -4.86 -25.17 14.87
N TYR A 288 -5.64 -24.80 13.84
CA TYR A 288 -5.60 -23.46 13.29
C TYR A 288 -6.12 -22.41 14.29
N THR A 289 -7.16 -22.74 15.05
CA THR A 289 -7.67 -21.88 16.13
C THR A 289 -6.58 -21.57 17.15
N ARG A 290 -5.84 -22.59 17.63
CA ARG A 290 -4.69 -22.39 18.55
C ARG A 290 -3.58 -21.53 17.93
N ASN A 291 -3.36 -21.61 16.61
CA ASN A 291 -2.39 -20.75 15.94
C ASN A 291 -2.87 -19.29 15.87
N LEU A 292 -4.16 -19.05 15.62
CA LEU A 292 -4.76 -17.69 15.69
C LEU A 292 -4.64 -17.13 17.12
N ASP A 293 -4.93 -17.93 18.16
CA ASP A 293 -4.80 -17.52 19.57
C ASP A 293 -3.36 -17.15 19.92
N ALA A 294 -2.40 -17.98 19.56
CA ALA A 294 -0.98 -17.73 19.82
C ALA A 294 -0.48 -16.45 19.12
N VAL A 295 -0.94 -16.19 17.90
CA VAL A 295 -0.61 -14.95 17.16
C VAL A 295 -1.22 -13.74 17.84
N CYS A 296 -2.52 -13.77 18.18
CA CYS A 296 -3.18 -12.67 18.86
C CYS A 296 -2.52 -12.36 20.22
N THR A 297 -2.18 -13.40 20.99
CA THR A 297 -1.47 -13.27 22.28
C THR A 297 -0.10 -12.62 22.08
N ARG A 298 0.73 -13.12 21.14
CA ARG A 298 2.09 -12.58 20.93
C ARG A 298 2.09 -11.14 20.46
N LEU A 299 1.10 -10.76 19.65
CA LEU A 299 0.94 -9.41 19.14
C LEU A 299 0.14 -8.50 20.11
N SER A 300 -0.24 -8.99 21.29
CA SER A 300 -1.04 -8.24 22.27
C SER A 300 -2.31 -7.64 21.67
N VAL A 301 -3.04 -8.43 20.89
CA VAL A 301 -4.30 -7.97 20.27
C VAL A 301 -5.33 -7.74 21.37
N ASN A 302 -5.89 -6.51 21.41
CA ASN A 302 -6.85 -6.09 22.42
C ASN A 302 -7.81 -5.02 21.89
N LEU A 303 -8.78 -4.60 22.71
CA LEU A 303 -9.73 -3.52 22.48
C LEU A 303 -9.49 -2.30 23.40
N ASP A 304 -8.45 -2.31 24.25
CA ASP A 304 -8.25 -1.34 25.32
C ASP A 304 -7.80 0.05 24.82
N HIS A 305 -7.30 0.11 23.59
CA HIS A 305 -6.74 1.32 23.01
C HIS A 305 -7.55 1.82 21.79
N ASN A 306 -8.87 1.87 21.92
CA ASN A 306 -9.81 2.25 20.86
C ASN A 306 -10.51 3.59 21.12
N ARG A 307 -9.76 4.60 21.58
CA ARG A 307 -10.31 5.94 21.72
C ARG A 307 -10.79 6.46 20.37
N VAL A 308 -12.08 6.79 20.31
CA VAL A 308 -12.76 7.25 19.11
C VAL A 308 -12.34 8.69 18.80
N SER A 309 -11.70 8.92 17.66
CA SER A 309 -11.36 10.26 17.16
C SER A 309 -12.57 10.96 16.54
N ALA A 310 -12.49 12.24 16.21
CA ALA A 310 -13.61 12.98 15.64
C ALA A 310 -14.18 12.31 14.37
N ARG A 311 -13.30 11.82 13.45
CA ARG A 311 -13.77 11.11 12.26
C ARG A 311 -14.46 9.78 12.58
N GLU A 312 -13.96 9.06 13.61
CA GLU A 312 -14.58 7.81 14.07
C GLU A 312 -15.93 8.07 14.72
N GLN A 313 -16.09 9.19 15.47
CA GLN A 313 -17.37 9.60 16.06
C GLN A 313 -18.43 9.86 14.97
N VAL A 314 -18.03 10.44 13.84
CA VAL A 314 -18.95 10.61 12.70
C VAL A 314 -19.38 9.27 12.12
N LEU A 315 -18.44 8.32 11.94
CA LEU A 315 -18.76 6.96 11.48
C LEU A 315 -19.74 6.29 12.44
N GLU A 316 -19.44 6.29 13.74
CA GLU A 316 -20.26 5.69 14.79
C GLU A 316 -21.66 6.33 14.83
N ARG A 317 -21.74 7.66 14.84
CA ARG A 317 -22.99 8.42 14.81
C ARG A 317 -23.85 8.07 13.58
N GLY A 318 -23.22 8.03 12.40
CA GLY A 318 -23.92 7.67 11.16
C GLY A 318 -24.46 6.24 11.16
N LEU A 319 -23.67 5.29 11.65
CA LEU A 319 -24.10 3.89 11.78
C LEU A 319 -25.24 3.73 12.79
N HIS A 320 -25.16 4.36 13.97
CA HIS A 320 -26.21 4.32 14.98
C HIS A 320 -27.52 4.96 14.48
N ASN A 321 -27.45 6.10 13.79
CA ASN A 321 -28.62 6.75 13.22
C ASN A 321 -29.31 5.92 12.14
N LEU A 322 -28.59 5.01 11.48
CA LEU A 322 -29.14 4.07 10.50
C LEU A 322 -29.60 2.74 11.15
N GLY A 323 -29.30 2.50 12.41
CA GLY A 323 -29.50 1.21 13.06
C GLY A 323 -28.58 0.10 12.49
N TRP A 324 -27.40 0.47 11.96
CA TRP A 324 -26.46 -0.45 11.35
C TRP A 324 -25.40 -0.93 12.33
N HIS A 325 -24.76 -2.07 11.98
CA HIS A 325 -23.68 -2.64 12.77
C HIS A 325 -22.53 -1.65 12.97
N ALA A 326 -22.12 -1.50 14.24
CA ALA A 326 -20.93 -0.75 14.64
C ALA A 326 -20.20 -1.51 15.75
N ALA A 327 -18.89 -1.72 15.61
CA ALA A 327 -18.11 -2.42 16.62
C ALA A 327 -16.70 -1.83 16.75
N ALA A 328 -16.10 -2.03 17.93
CA ALA A 328 -14.73 -1.63 18.20
C ALA A 328 -13.74 -2.52 17.44
N MET A 329 -12.68 -1.92 16.90
CA MET A 329 -11.66 -2.59 16.11
C MET A 329 -10.61 -3.26 17.01
N PRO A 330 -10.32 -4.57 16.86
CA PRO A 330 -9.21 -5.20 17.57
C PRO A 330 -7.87 -4.70 17.02
N ARG A 331 -6.93 -4.37 17.94
CA ARG A 331 -5.66 -3.74 17.57
C ARG A 331 -4.46 -4.36 18.28
N ASN A 332 -3.33 -4.51 17.57
CA ASN A 332 -2.06 -5.02 18.13
C ASN A 332 -1.20 -3.88 18.69
N VAL A 333 -1.61 -3.31 19.80
CA VAL A 333 -0.93 -2.17 20.45
C VAL A 333 -0.82 -2.36 21.96
N VAL A 334 0.21 -1.76 22.55
CA VAL A 334 0.41 -1.65 24.00
C VAL A 334 0.77 -0.21 24.34
N GLY A 335 0.02 0.42 25.23
CA GLY A 335 0.29 1.80 25.66
C GLY A 335 0.12 2.84 24.52
N CYS A 336 -0.88 2.67 23.66
CA CYS A 336 -1.14 3.61 22.58
C CYS A 336 -1.67 4.94 23.13
N GLU A 337 -1.00 6.05 22.81
CA GLU A 337 -1.33 7.39 23.31
C GLU A 337 -2.69 7.90 22.79
N GLN A 338 -2.98 7.73 21.51
CA GLN A 338 -4.24 8.15 20.87
C GLN A 338 -4.56 9.66 20.97
N GLY A 339 -3.55 10.48 21.22
CA GLY A 339 -3.68 11.95 21.30
C GLY A 339 -3.31 12.65 20.00
N LYS A 340 -2.97 13.95 20.11
CA LYS A 340 -2.58 14.79 18.96
C LYS A 340 -1.31 14.31 18.26
N VAL A 341 -0.40 13.65 19.00
CA VAL A 341 0.84 13.07 18.44
C VAL A 341 0.64 11.70 17.79
N CYS A 342 -0.58 11.16 17.82
CA CYS A 342 -1.00 9.91 17.21
C CYS A 342 -1.64 10.15 15.84
N GLY A 343 -1.83 9.08 15.04
CA GLY A 343 -2.43 9.18 13.71
C GLY A 343 -1.46 8.93 12.56
N TYR A 344 -0.22 8.51 12.87
CA TYR A 344 0.85 8.32 11.88
C TYR A 344 1.32 6.87 11.75
N CYS A 345 0.50 5.90 12.15
CA CYS A 345 0.87 4.47 12.12
C CYS A 345 1.35 3.99 10.75
N GLY A 346 0.88 4.58 9.66
CA GLY A 346 1.32 4.29 8.30
C GLY A 346 2.80 4.63 8.03
N TYR A 347 3.41 5.47 8.85
CA TYR A 347 4.81 5.91 8.70
C TYR A 347 5.70 5.41 9.83
N GLY A 348 5.28 4.31 10.49
CA GLY A 348 5.88 3.78 11.70
C GLY A 348 5.24 4.35 12.97
N CYS A 349 5.45 3.69 14.09
CA CYS A 349 4.90 4.12 15.38
C CYS A 349 5.99 4.75 16.25
N SER A 350 6.10 6.06 16.20
CA SER A 350 7.07 6.84 16.98
C SER A 350 6.89 6.69 18.50
N LEU A 351 5.67 6.37 18.95
CA LEU A 351 5.37 6.13 20.38
C LEU A 351 5.79 4.74 20.86
N GLY A 352 6.18 3.85 19.93
CA GLY A 352 6.57 2.49 20.27
C GLY A 352 5.41 1.58 20.72
N ALA A 353 4.16 2.01 20.54
CA ALA A 353 2.98 1.26 20.99
C ALA A 353 2.65 0.07 20.08
N LYS A 354 2.88 0.19 18.76
CA LYS A 354 2.58 -0.85 17.76
C LYS A 354 3.43 -2.09 18.02
N GLN A 355 2.79 -3.24 18.11
CA GLN A 355 3.44 -4.55 18.22
C GLN A 355 3.76 -5.10 16.82
N SER A 356 4.70 -4.44 16.13
CA SER A 356 5.21 -4.87 14.82
C SER A 356 6.09 -6.11 14.92
N SER A 357 6.36 -6.77 13.81
CA SER A 357 7.28 -7.91 13.77
C SER A 357 8.68 -7.58 14.30
N THR A 358 9.16 -6.35 14.15
CA THR A 358 10.46 -5.91 14.66
C THR A 358 10.51 -5.89 16.19
N LYS A 359 9.36 -5.72 16.86
CA LYS A 359 9.23 -5.71 18.32
C LYS A 359 8.80 -7.06 18.90
N THR A 360 8.37 -7.98 18.05
CA THR A 360 7.81 -9.27 18.44
C THR A 360 8.58 -10.43 17.83
N TRP A 361 8.11 -10.96 16.72
CA TRP A 361 8.64 -12.19 16.11
C TRP A 361 10.12 -12.11 15.70
N LEU A 362 10.59 -10.98 15.17
CA LEU A 362 11.99 -10.84 14.76
C LEU A 362 12.93 -10.69 15.96
N ALA A 363 12.46 -10.06 17.03
CA ALA A 363 13.19 -10.04 18.30
C ALA A 363 13.31 -11.45 18.88
N ASP A 364 12.17 -12.18 18.97
CA ASP A 364 12.17 -13.57 19.43
C ASP A 364 13.11 -14.46 18.59
N ALA A 365 13.07 -14.28 17.25
CA ALA A 365 13.92 -15.04 16.35
C ALA A 365 15.41 -14.75 16.57
N GLN A 366 15.79 -13.47 16.71
CA GLN A 366 17.17 -13.05 16.98
C GLN A 366 17.65 -13.56 18.34
N ASP A 367 16.82 -13.47 19.38
CA ASP A 367 17.14 -13.97 20.71
C ASP A 367 17.33 -15.50 20.72
N ALA A 368 16.63 -16.21 19.83
CA ALA A 368 16.81 -17.64 19.59
C ALA A 368 17.95 -17.97 18.59
N GLY A 369 18.77 -16.99 18.18
CA GLY A 369 19.95 -17.18 17.36
C GLY A 369 19.75 -16.97 15.84
N ALA A 370 18.57 -16.57 15.36
CA ALA A 370 18.39 -16.26 13.96
C ALA A 370 19.19 -15.02 13.52
N ARG A 371 19.74 -15.08 12.33
CA ARG A 371 20.52 -13.99 11.71
C ARG A 371 19.63 -13.20 10.77
N LEU A 372 19.56 -11.89 10.95
CA LEU A 372 18.82 -10.97 10.09
C LEU A 372 19.78 -10.34 9.10
N VAL A 373 19.42 -10.35 7.81
CA VAL A 373 20.22 -9.76 6.73
C VAL A 373 19.33 -8.77 5.98
N THR A 374 19.66 -7.48 6.03
CA THR A 374 18.86 -6.40 5.44
C THR A 374 19.54 -5.75 4.24
N GLU A 375 18.79 -4.88 3.55
CA GLU A 375 19.24 -4.20 2.32
C GLU A 375 19.72 -5.19 1.25
N THR A 376 19.11 -6.40 1.22
CA THR A 376 19.55 -7.51 0.37
C THR A 376 18.35 -8.16 -0.30
N ARG A 377 18.21 -7.96 -1.60
CA ARG A 377 17.10 -8.45 -2.40
C ARG A 377 17.40 -9.82 -3.00
N ALA A 378 16.60 -10.82 -2.63
CA ALA A 378 16.64 -12.13 -3.26
C ALA A 378 16.23 -12.04 -4.74
N TRP A 379 17.03 -12.70 -5.60
CA TRP A 379 16.74 -12.77 -7.03
C TRP A 379 16.10 -14.09 -7.42
N ARG A 380 16.71 -15.20 -6.99
CA ARG A 380 16.19 -16.56 -7.24
C ARG A 380 16.54 -17.54 -6.13
N VAL A 381 15.73 -18.57 -6.00
CA VAL A 381 16.04 -19.77 -5.24
C VAL A 381 16.89 -20.68 -6.10
N ARG A 382 17.96 -21.21 -5.55
CA ARG A 382 18.75 -22.28 -6.16
C ARG A 382 18.01 -23.59 -5.99
N ILE A 383 17.75 -24.28 -7.10
CA ILE A 383 17.11 -25.59 -7.10
C ILE A 383 18.10 -26.60 -7.66
N GLU A 384 18.43 -27.62 -6.86
CA GLU A 384 19.36 -28.69 -7.19
C GLU A 384 18.66 -30.04 -6.99
N ALA A 385 18.70 -30.90 -7.99
CA ALA A 385 18.01 -32.21 -7.98
C ALA A 385 16.52 -32.14 -7.57
N GLY A 386 15.83 -31.06 -7.96
CA GLY A 386 14.40 -30.85 -7.64
C GLY A 386 14.12 -30.44 -6.19
N ALA A 387 15.12 -29.97 -5.47
CA ALA A 387 14.98 -29.44 -4.11
C ALA A 387 15.63 -28.05 -3.97
N ALA A 388 15.12 -27.21 -3.08
CA ALA A 388 15.74 -25.94 -2.73
C ALA A 388 17.11 -26.21 -2.07
N ALA A 389 18.14 -25.45 -2.51
CA ALA A 389 19.52 -25.55 -2.03
C ALA A 389 20.09 -24.19 -1.57
N GLY A 390 19.26 -23.15 -1.54
CA GLY A 390 19.64 -21.83 -1.09
C GLY A 390 19.09 -20.70 -1.95
N VAL A 391 19.65 -19.49 -1.78
CA VAL A 391 19.17 -18.26 -2.39
C VAL A 391 20.31 -17.47 -2.99
N GLU A 392 20.13 -16.92 -4.17
CA GLU A 392 20.98 -15.89 -4.77
C GLU A 392 20.33 -14.53 -4.60
N ALA A 393 21.10 -13.57 -4.09
CA ALA A 393 20.64 -12.24 -3.76
C ALA A 393 21.68 -11.17 -4.15
N ARG A 394 21.26 -9.93 -4.11
CA ARG A 394 22.14 -8.76 -4.24
C ARG A 394 21.85 -7.77 -3.12
N SER A 395 22.90 -7.25 -2.53
CA SER A 395 22.78 -6.14 -1.59
C SER A 395 22.53 -4.82 -2.35
N ARG A 396 22.09 -3.81 -1.61
CA ARG A 396 21.76 -2.49 -2.17
C ARG A 396 22.93 -1.82 -2.90
N ASN A 397 24.17 -2.09 -2.50
CA ASN A 397 25.37 -1.59 -3.17
C ASN A 397 25.80 -2.43 -4.39
N GLY A 398 25.03 -3.49 -4.74
CA GLY A 398 25.29 -4.36 -5.89
C GLY A 398 26.12 -5.62 -5.59
N SER A 399 26.66 -5.79 -4.36
CA SER A 399 27.44 -6.99 -3.99
C SER A 399 26.58 -8.25 -4.05
N ARG A 400 27.18 -9.36 -4.46
CA ARG A 400 26.49 -10.67 -4.52
C ARG A 400 26.40 -11.27 -3.12
N VAL A 401 25.21 -11.79 -2.81
CA VAL A 401 24.96 -12.55 -1.57
C VAL A 401 24.44 -13.93 -1.94
N THR A 402 25.16 -14.95 -1.53
CA THR A 402 24.77 -16.36 -1.74
C THR A 402 24.51 -17.00 -0.39
N ILE A 403 23.32 -17.53 -0.20
CA ILE A 403 22.96 -18.27 1.00
C ILE A 403 22.72 -19.73 0.62
N ARG A 404 23.49 -20.65 1.22
CA ARG A 404 23.26 -22.09 1.11
C ARG A 404 22.34 -22.52 2.23
N SER A 405 21.28 -23.25 1.92
CA SER A 405 20.32 -23.71 2.95
C SER A 405 19.65 -25.03 2.53
N LYS A 406 19.27 -25.82 3.52
CA LYS A 406 18.58 -27.10 3.33
C LYS A 406 17.11 -26.90 2.95
N ALA A 407 16.51 -25.79 3.36
CA ALA A 407 15.17 -25.38 2.98
C ALA A 407 15.09 -23.87 2.78
N VAL A 408 14.13 -23.43 1.94
CA VAL A 408 13.84 -22.02 1.67
C VAL A 408 12.37 -21.75 1.91
N VAL A 409 12.10 -20.66 2.64
CA VAL A 409 10.74 -20.12 2.85
C VAL A 409 10.62 -18.81 2.07
N ALA A 410 9.78 -18.80 1.04
CA ALA A 410 9.39 -17.58 0.32
C ALA A 410 8.29 -16.86 1.10
N ALA A 411 8.59 -15.65 1.58
CA ALA A 411 7.71 -14.82 2.38
C ALA A 411 7.80 -13.32 1.98
N CYS A 412 8.00 -13.08 0.66
CA CYS A 412 8.25 -11.75 0.09
C CYS A 412 6.97 -10.95 -0.20
N GLY A 413 5.80 -11.41 0.25
CA GLY A 413 4.49 -10.85 -0.07
C GLY A 413 3.98 -11.22 -1.46
N ALA A 414 2.69 -10.99 -1.69
CA ALA A 414 1.98 -11.55 -2.84
C ALA A 414 2.36 -10.93 -4.21
N ILE A 415 3.23 -9.94 -4.24
CA ILE A 415 3.84 -9.43 -5.49
C ILE A 415 5.18 -10.12 -5.77
N HIS A 416 6.06 -10.20 -4.77
CA HIS A 416 7.43 -10.67 -4.97
C HIS A 416 7.59 -12.18 -4.77
N THR A 417 6.75 -12.85 -3.98
CA THR A 417 6.80 -14.31 -3.82
C THR A 417 6.56 -15.04 -5.15
N PRO A 418 5.47 -14.80 -5.91
CA PRO A 418 5.33 -15.46 -7.20
C PRO A 418 6.44 -15.10 -8.19
N ALA A 419 6.94 -13.86 -8.15
CA ALA A 419 8.05 -13.45 -8.99
C ALA A 419 9.34 -14.21 -8.65
N LEU A 420 9.65 -14.41 -7.36
CA LEU A 420 10.77 -15.22 -6.91
C LEU A 420 10.64 -16.67 -7.42
N LEU A 421 9.47 -17.28 -7.27
CA LEU A 421 9.20 -18.64 -7.73
C LEU A 421 9.38 -18.78 -9.26
N LEU A 422 8.83 -17.86 -10.04
CA LEU A 422 8.94 -17.84 -11.50
C LEU A 422 10.39 -17.66 -11.97
N ARG A 423 11.15 -16.72 -11.36
CA ARG A 423 12.60 -16.53 -11.67
C ARG A 423 13.43 -17.75 -11.29
N SER A 424 12.97 -18.53 -10.32
CA SER A 424 13.63 -19.79 -9.90
C SER A 424 13.32 -20.97 -10.82
N GLY A 425 12.54 -20.75 -11.87
CA GLY A 425 12.26 -21.75 -12.91
C GLY A 425 11.02 -22.60 -12.67
N LEU A 426 10.22 -22.33 -11.61
CA LEU A 426 8.95 -23.02 -11.38
C LEU A 426 7.93 -22.65 -12.47
N ARG A 427 7.08 -23.61 -12.87
CA ARG A 427 6.17 -23.51 -14.01
C ARG A 427 4.71 -23.79 -13.66
N ASN A 428 4.39 -24.13 -12.41
CA ASN A 428 3.00 -24.38 -12.01
C ASN A 428 2.13 -23.18 -12.41
N GLN A 429 1.08 -23.44 -13.19
CA GLN A 429 0.22 -22.42 -13.77
C GLN A 429 -0.51 -21.54 -12.74
N ASN A 430 -0.58 -21.95 -11.46
CA ASN A 430 -1.20 -21.18 -10.40
C ASN A 430 -0.23 -20.17 -9.75
N ILE A 431 1.08 -20.24 -10.03
CA ILE A 431 2.04 -19.24 -9.57
C ILE A 431 1.76 -17.93 -10.28
N GLY A 432 1.53 -16.89 -9.51
CA GLY A 432 1.15 -15.56 -9.99
C GLY A 432 -0.34 -15.38 -10.25
N ARG A 433 -1.16 -16.42 -10.36
CA ARG A 433 -2.62 -16.30 -10.53
C ARG A 433 -3.32 -16.09 -9.17
N HIS A 434 -4.60 -15.72 -9.24
CA HIS A 434 -5.46 -15.52 -8.06
C HIS A 434 -4.99 -14.38 -7.15
N LEU A 435 -4.45 -13.32 -7.75
CA LEU A 435 -4.08 -12.11 -7.02
C LEU A 435 -5.34 -11.39 -6.55
N HIS A 436 -5.60 -11.42 -5.24
CA HIS A 436 -6.65 -10.66 -4.58
C HIS A 436 -6.05 -9.42 -3.92
N LEU A 437 -6.79 -8.32 -3.95
CA LEU A 437 -6.30 -7.02 -3.52
C LEU A 437 -7.10 -6.40 -2.38
N HIS A 438 -8.30 -6.92 -2.04
CA HIS A 438 -9.24 -6.16 -1.22
C HIS A 438 -9.29 -4.70 -1.68
N PRO A 439 -9.72 -4.41 -2.92
CA PRO A 439 -9.72 -3.06 -3.41
C PRO A 439 -10.48 -2.14 -2.47
N VAL A 440 -9.83 -1.06 -2.07
CA VAL A 440 -10.44 -0.04 -1.23
C VAL A 440 -10.53 1.28 -1.98
N SER A 441 -11.65 1.94 -1.81
CA SER A 441 -11.84 3.31 -2.22
C SER A 441 -12.66 4.03 -1.15
N ASN A 442 -12.88 5.34 -1.30
CA ASN A 442 -13.45 6.14 -0.24
C ASN A 442 -14.66 6.94 -0.75
N VAL A 443 -15.64 7.14 0.10
CA VAL A 443 -16.63 8.23 -0.05
C VAL A 443 -16.28 9.29 0.97
N CYS A 444 -16.20 10.54 0.55
CA CYS A 444 -15.82 11.67 1.39
C CYS A 444 -17.02 12.50 1.78
N GLY A 445 -17.04 12.99 3.02
CA GLY A 445 -18.00 13.94 3.55
C GLY A 445 -17.31 15.19 4.09
N VAL A 446 -17.88 16.37 3.81
CA VAL A 446 -17.45 17.65 4.39
C VAL A 446 -18.49 18.09 5.40
N PHE A 447 -18.03 18.51 6.58
CA PHE A 447 -18.84 18.86 7.74
C PHE A 447 -18.69 20.32 8.11
N GLU A 448 -19.63 20.89 8.84
CA GLU A 448 -19.50 22.23 9.44
C GLU A 448 -18.53 22.19 10.63
N GLU A 449 -18.54 21.10 11.39
CA GLU A 449 -17.61 20.85 12.50
C GLU A 449 -16.18 20.52 12.00
N GLU A 450 -15.18 20.85 12.81
CA GLU A 450 -13.78 20.53 12.53
C GLU A 450 -13.50 19.06 12.89
N ILE A 451 -13.07 18.28 11.91
CA ILE A 451 -12.82 16.84 12.03
C ILE A 451 -11.34 16.54 12.31
N ARG A 452 -10.42 17.31 11.73
CA ARG A 452 -8.96 17.05 11.73
C ARG A 452 -8.66 15.59 11.40
N PRO A 453 -8.89 15.15 10.17
CA PRO A 453 -8.90 13.72 9.81
C PRO A 453 -7.54 13.03 9.92
N TRP A 454 -6.47 13.75 10.18
CA TRP A 454 -5.11 13.25 10.41
C TRP A 454 -4.82 12.94 11.89
N GLU A 455 -5.67 13.32 12.84
CA GLU A 455 -5.45 13.14 14.28
C GLU A 455 -6.09 11.86 14.84
N GLY A 456 -5.47 11.34 15.90
CA GLY A 456 -6.02 10.27 16.75
C GLY A 456 -5.80 8.86 16.22
N THR A 457 -6.47 7.90 16.84
CA THR A 457 -6.42 6.49 16.46
C THR A 457 -6.68 6.32 14.96
N MET A 458 -5.85 5.55 14.26
CA MET A 458 -5.98 5.38 12.81
C MET A 458 -7.30 4.74 12.42
N GLN A 459 -7.69 3.69 13.14
CA GLN A 459 -8.95 2.98 12.98
C GLN A 459 -9.39 2.45 14.35
N ALA A 460 -10.59 2.81 14.80
CA ALA A 460 -11.15 2.42 16.10
C ALA A 460 -12.51 1.73 15.98
N ILE A 461 -13.30 2.09 14.97
CA ILE A 461 -14.64 1.58 14.70
C ILE A 461 -14.70 1.00 13.29
N TYR A 462 -15.49 -0.05 13.11
CA TYR A 462 -15.79 -0.63 11.80
C TYR A 462 -17.25 -1.07 11.72
N SER A 463 -17.72 -1.32 10.50
CA SER A 463 -19.02 -1.92 10.25
C SER A 463 -18.93 -3.04 9.22
N ASP A 464 -19.57 -4.16 9.54
CA ASP A 464 -19.75 -5.34 8.69
C ASP A 464 -21.17 -5.41 8.09
N GLU A 465 -21.95 -4.34 8.16
CA GLU A 465 -23.36 -4.27 7.73
C GLU A 465 -23.58 -4.85 6.32
N HIS A 466 -22.65 -4.57 5.40
CA HIS A 466 -22.74 -5.05 4.02
C HIS A 466 -21.69 -6.13 3.68
N ARG A 467 -21.27 -6.90 4.68
CA ARG A 467 -20.30 -7.98 4.46
C ARG A 467 -20.83 -9.10 3.58
N PHE A 468 -22.16 -9.35 3.63
CA PHE A 468 -22.86 -10.42 2.93
C PHE A 468 -23.87 -9.88 1.92
N LEU A 469 -23.40 -9.21 0.86
CA LEU A 469 -24.26 -8.70 -0.20
C LEU A 469 -24.69 -9.80 -1.17
N THR A 470 -23.79 -10.75 -1.47
CA THR A 470 -24.07 -11.94 -2.29
C THR A 470 -23.21 -13.09 -1.79
N GLY A 471 -23.82 -14.06 -1.12
CA GLY A 471 -23.07 -15.14 -0.43
C GLY A 471 -22.10 -14.51 0.58
N ASN A 472 -20.85 -14.99 0.59
CA ASN A 472 -19.79 -14.49 1.49
C ASN A 472 -19.06 -13.25 0.96
N TYR A 473 -19.58 -12.57 -0.07
CA TYR A 473 -18.96 -11.40 -0.68
C TYR A 473 -19.73 -10.12 -0.39
N GLY A 474 -19.01 -9.06 -0.14
CA GLY A 474 -19.55 -7.76 0.17
C GLY A 474 -18.46 -6.76 0.53
N VAL A 475 -18.80 -5.79 1.36
CA VAL A 475 -17.90 -4.71 1.76
C VAL A 475 -17.91 -4.51 3.28
N LYS A 476 -16.78 -3.99 3.79
CA LYS A 476 -16.61 -3.50 5.15
C LYS A 476 -16.41 -1.98 5.12
N TYR A 477 -16.89 -1.29 6.13
CA TYR A 477 -16.68 0.14 6.32
C TYR A 477 -15.68 0.39 7.45
N GLU A 478 -14.69 1.20 7.14
CA GLU A 478 -13.64 1.66 8.07
C GLU A 478 -13.35 3.13 7.78
N THR A 479 -12.89 3.90 8.77
CA THR A 479 -12.44 5.25 8.45
C THR A 479 -11.07 5.23 7.80
N THR A 480 -10.77 6.27 7.03
CA THR A 480 -9.45 6.52 6.48
C THR A 480 -8.90 7.81 7.07
N ALA A 481 -7.76 7.74 7.73
CA ALA A 481 -7.08 8.96 8.15
C ALA A 481 -6.57 9.71 6.91
N LEU A 482 -6.91 10.99 6.81
CA LEU A 482 -6.54 11.83 5.68
C LEU A 482 -5.34 12.72 6.04
N GLN A 483 -4.16 12.13 6.18
CA GLN A 483 -2.94 12.90 6.06
C GLN A 483 -2.86 13.50 4.64
N PRO A 484 -2.11 14.58 4.41
CA PRO A 484 -2.09 15.29 3.14
C PRO A 484 -1.91 14.39 1.91
N VAL A 485 -1.02 13.39 1.97
CA VAL A 485 -0.79 12.45 0.85
C VAL A 485 -2.01 11.57 0.55
N ILE A 486 -2.63 11.02 1.58
CA ILE A 486 -3.83 10.20 1.40
C ILE A 486 -4.99 11.06 0.90
N ALA A 487 -5.11 12.28 1.42
CA ALA A 487 -6.13 13.23 0.97
C ALA A 487 -6.03 13.50 -0.55
N VAL A 488 -4.86 13.90 -1.05
CA VAL A 488 -4.69 14.18 -2.50
C VAL A 488 -4.87 12.93 -3.36
N ALA A 489 -4.64 11.75 -2.81
CA ALA A 489 -4.85 10.50 -3.53
C ALA A 489 -6.34 10.20 -3.75
N VAL A 490 -7.23 10.63 -2.85
CA VAL A 490 -8.68 10.38 -2.92
C VAL A 490 -9.50 11.58 -3.40
N LEU A 491 -8.97 12.80 -3.33
CA LEU A 491 -9.67 13.99 -3.83
C LEU A 491 -9.71 14.00 -5.37
N PRO A 492 -10.88 14.15 -6.00
CA PRO A 492 -10.99 14.24 -7.46
C PRO A 492 -10.43 15.57 -7.98
N TRP A 493 -9.69 15.51 -9.08
CA TRP A 493 -9.18 16.70 -9.74
C TRP A 493 -9.92 16.92 -11.08
N ARG A 494 -10.55 18.05 -11.25
CA ARG A 494 -11.20 18.48 -12.50
C ARG A 494 -10.66 19.81 -13.01
N GLU A 495 -10.39 20.72 -12.09
CA GLU A 495 -9.79 22.03 -12.34
C GLU A 495 -9.07 22.51 -11.07
N PRO A 496 -8.06 23.39 -11.20
CA PRO A 496 -7.25 23.82 -10.07
C PRO A 496 -8.03 24.48 -8.94
N GLU A 497 -8.95 25.38 -9.24
CA GLU A 497 -9.70 26.14 -8.22
C GLU A 497 -10.65 25.23 -7.41
N HIS A 498 -11.36 24.32 -8.09
CA HIS A 498 -12.20 23.33 -7.42
C HIS A 498 -11.35 22.43 -6.52
N TYR A 499 -10.19 21.97 -7.01
CA TYR A 499 -9.29 21.12 -6.22
C TYR A 499 -8.75 21.83 -4.98
N ARG A 500 -8.34 23.10 -5.12
CA ARG A 500 -7.92 23.95 -3.99
C ARG A 500 -9.03 24.18 -2.98
N SER A 501 -10.26 24.39 -3.45
CA SER A 501 -11.44 24.51 -2.58
C SER A 501 -11.66 23.24 -1.74
N LEU A 502 -11.47 22.05 -2.32
CA LEU A 502 -11.55 20.78 -1.58
C LEU A 502 -10.40 20.64 -0.59
N LEU A 503 -9.17 20.95 -0.99
CA LEU A 503 -8.01 20.94 -0.10
C LEU A 503 -8.19 21.91 1.08
N GLY A 504 -8.69 23.12 0.83
CA GLY A 504 -8.94 24.12 1.88
C GLY A 504 -9.98 23.68 2.92
N LYS A 505 -10.81 22.67 2.62
CA LYS A 505 -11.78 22.07 3.54
C LYS A 505 -11.30 20.77 4.19
N LEU A 506 -10.01 20.44 4.05
CA LEU A 506 -9.50 19.15 4.52
C LEU A 506 -9.68 18.95 6.03
N SER A 507 -9.53 20.01 6.85
CA SER A 507 -9.77 19.96 8.31
C SER A 507 -11.21 19.59 8.68
N ASN A 508 -12.16 19.82 7.78
CA ASN A 508 -13.58 19.51 7.97
C ASN A 508 -14.02 18.26 7.17
N THR A 509 -13.09 17.55 6.55
CA THR A 509 -13.39 16.41 5.67
C THR A 509 -13.07 15.11 6.40
N MET A 510 -13.95 14.11 6.23
CA MET A 510 -13.61 12.73 6.54
C MET A 510 -13.86 11.81 5.36
N ALA A 511 -13.28 10.62 5.40
CA ALA A 511 -13.48 9.60 4.39
C ALA A 511 -13.86 8.26 5.04
N ILE A 512 -14.88 7.62 4.48
CA ILE A 512 -15.24 6.23 4.78
C ILE A 512 -14.61 5.34 3.70
N GLY A 513 -13.69 4.50 4.11
CA GLY A 513 -13.12 3.44 3.28
C GLY A 513 -14.14 2.33 3.08
N VAL A 514 -14.39 2.01 1.82
CA VAL A 514 -15.21 0.87 1.39
C VAL A 514 -14.23 -0.23 0.98
N LEU A 515 -14.03 -1.19 1.87
CA LEU A 515 -13.14 -2.32 1.67
C LEU A 515 -13.92 -3.47 1.05
N LEU A 516 -13.63 -3.79 -0.20
CA LEU A 516 -14.29 -4.85 -0.95
C LEU A 516 -13.60 -6.21 -0.70
N ARG A 517 -14.36 -7.25 -0.36
CA ARG A 517 -13.91 -8.62 -0.52
C ARG A 517 -14.05 -9.01 -1.99
N ASP A 518 -12.95 -8.94 -2.76
CA ASP A 518 -12.95 -9.26 -4.18
C ASP A 518 -13.06 -10.77 -4.42
N ARG A 519 -13.96 -11.16 -5.35
CA ARG A 519 -14.18 -12.55 -5.77
C ARG A 519 -13.22 -12.94 -6.88
N ASP A 520 -13.08 -12.08 -7.86
CA ASP A 520 -12.36 -12.36 -9.09
C ASP A 520 -10.93 -11.80 -9.02
N GLY A 521 -9.96 -12.69 -9.00
CA GLY A 521 -8.55 -12.34 -8.82
C GLY A 521 -7.85 -11.93 -10.11
N GLY A 522 -6.79 -11.14 -9.96
CA GLY A 522 -5.83 -10.80 -10.99
C GLY A 522 -4.67 -11.78 -11.09
N ARG A 523 -3.52 -11.29 -11.56
CA ARG A 523 -2.30 -12.09 -11.67
C ARG A 523 -1.03 -11.24 -11.55
N VAL A 524 0.06 -11.88 -11.13
CA VAL A 524 1.43 -11.35 -11.21
C VAL A 524 2.17 -12.09 -12.34
N THR A 525 2.84 -11.34 -13.20
CA THR A 525 3.75 -11.86 -14.25
C THR A 525 5.13 -11.25 -14.06
N LEU A 526 6.09 -11.69 -14.86
CA LEU A 526 7.39 -11.03 -14.97
C LEU A 526 7.43 -10.20 -16.26
N ASP A 527 8.11 -9.05 -16.20
CA ASP A 527 8.52 -8.30 -17.39
C ASP A 527 9.76 -8.93 -18.04
N GLY A 528 10.27 -8.29 -19.11
CA GLY A 528 11.45 -8.77 -19.84
C GLY A 528 12.75 -8.76 -19.03
N GLU A 529 12.79 -8.02 -17.91
CA GLU A 529 13.94 -7.91 -17.00
C GLU A 529 13.76 -8.81 -15.76
N GLY A 530 12.61 -9.48 -15.63
CA GLY A 530 12.29 -10.37 -14.52
C GLY A 530 11.69 -9.66 -13.30
N HIS A 531 11.24 -8.40 -13.41
CA HIS A 531 10.53 -7.72 -12.34
C HIS A 531 9.04 -8.11 -12.32
N PRO A 532 8.39 -8.11 -11.14
CA PRO A 532 6.96 -8.42 -11.04
C PRO A 532 6.10 -7.33 -11.67
N VAL A 533 5.06 -7.74 -12.37
CA VAL A 533 4.01 -6.88 -12.92
C VAL A 533 2.66 -7.38 -12.44
N ALA A 534 1.95 -6.57 -11.67
CA ALA A 534 0.61 -6.90 -11.17
C ALA A 534 -0.46 -6.49 -12.19
N HIS A 535 -1.28 -7.44 -12.62
CA HIS A 535 -2.44 -7.20 -13.49
C HIS A 535 -3.70 -7.44 -12.68
N TYR A 536 -4.56 -6.44 -12.61
CA TYR A 536 -5.83 -6.53 -11.89
C TYR A 536 -6.87 -5.60 -12.50
N ALA A 537 -8.10 -6.05 -12.55
CA ALA A 537 -9.26 -5.24 -12.90
C ALA A 537 -10.46 -5.72 -12.08
N LEU A 538 -11.29 -4.79 -11.62
CA LEU A 538 -12.56 -5.13 -11.00
C LEU A 538 -13.46 -5.86 -12.01
N SER A 539 -14.04 -6.99 -11.62
CA SER A 539 -15.07 -7.68 -12.38
C SER A 539 -16.40 -6.92 -12.27
N GLU A 540 -17.36 -7.26 -13.12
CA GLU A 540 -18.72 -6.71 -13.02
C GLU A 540 -19.36 -7.04 -11.66
N PHE A 541 -19.10 -8.24 -11.14
CA PHE A 541 -19.54 -8.67 -9.81
C PHE A 541 -18.94 -7.76 -8.73
N ASP A 542 -17.63 -7.55 -8.74
CA ASP A 542 -16.93 -6.74 -7.77
C ASP A 542 -17.31 -5.25 -7.88
N CYS A 543 -17.49 -4.74 -9.10
CA CYS A 543 -18.02 -3.38 -9.34
C CYS A 543 -19.42 -3.19 -8.72
N ALA A 544 -20.31 -4.17 -8.87
CA ALA A 544 -21.66 -4.10 -8.31
C ALA A 544 -21.64 -4.04 -6.76
N HIS A 545 -20.74 -4.80 -6.14
CA HIS A 545 -20.56 -4.79 -4.67
C HIS A 545 -19.94 -3.48 -4.19
N LEU A 546 -18.90 -2.99 -4.88
CA LEU A 546 -18.28 -1.70 -4.56
C LEU A 546 -19.29 -0.55 -4.68
N ARG A 547 -20.13 -0.56 -5.74
CA ARG A 547 -21.22 0.40 -5.93
C ARG A 547 -22.20 0.40 -4.74
N ARG A 548 -22.63 -0.78 -4.29
CA ARG A 548 -23.50 -0.93 -3.10
C ARG A 548 -22.80 -0.38 -1.86
N GLY A 549 -21.52 -0.65 -1.70
CA GLY A 549 -20.70 -0.10 -0.62
C GLY A 549 -20.61 1.43 -0.64
N PHE A 550 -20.48 2.05 -1.80
CA PHE A 550 -20.45 3.53 -1.94
C PHE A 550 -21.79 4.16 -1.56
N ILE A 551 -22.89 3.56 -1.97
CA ILE A 551 -24.24 4.01 -1.55
C ILE A 551 -24.38 3.90 -0.04
N GLY A 552 -23.91 2.81 0.56
CA GLY A 552 -23.90 2.63 2.01
C GLY A 552 -23.05 3.67 2.74
N ALA A 553 -21.82 3.92 2.26
CA ALA A 553 -20.93 4.93 2.82
C ALA A 553 -21.53 6.35 2.71
N ALA A 554 -22.18 6.67 1.61
CA ALA A 554 -22.88 7.95 1.44
C ALA A 554 -24.03 8.10 2.45
N ARG A 555 -24.82 7.05 2.69
CA ARG A 555 -25.87 7.03 3.72
C ARG A 555 -25.32 7.24 5.13
N ILE A 556 -24.19 6.60 5.45
CA ILE A 556 -23.52 6.78 6.75
C ILE A 556 -23.09 8.23 6.92
N LEU A 557 -22.47 8.84 5.90
CA LEU A 557 -22.02 10.24 5.93
C LEU A 557 -23.19 11.21 6.06
N GLU A 558 -24.27 10.99 5.31
CA GLU A 558 -25.49 11.80 5.41
C GLU A 558 -26.12 11.70 6.80
N ALA A 559 -26.30 10.49 7.33
CA ALA A 559 -26.81 10.25 8.68
C ALA A 559 -25.83 10.77 9.77
N GLY A 560 -24.54 10.87 9.46
CA GLY A 560 -23.49 11.47 10.28
C GLY A 560 -23.46 13.01 10.24
N GLY A 561 -24.27 13.66 9.37
CA GLY A 561 -24.40 15.12 9.30
C GLY A 561 -23.50 15.80 8.26
N ALA A 562 -23.04 15.10 7.23
CA ALA A 562 -22.25 15.70 6.16
C ALA A 562 -23.06 16.71 5.34
N GLY A 563 -22.53 17.92 5.13
CA GLY A 563 -23.15 18.97 4.31
C GLY A 563 -22.80 18.86 2.81
N LEU A 564 -21.74 18.13 2.46
CA LEU A 564 -21.36 17.77 1.09
C LEU A 564 -20.81 16.35 1.10
N ILE A 565 -21.30 15.51 0.19
CA ILE A 565 -20.83 14.13 0.01
C ILE A 565 -20.34 13.96 -1.43
N PHE A 566 -19.17 13.36 -1.62
CA PHE A 566 -18.60 13.14 -2.94
C PHE A 566 -17.77 11.84 -3.02
N SER A 567 -17.61 11.33 -4.23
CA SER A 567 -16.82 10.13 -4.52
C SER A 567 -15.51 10.47 -5.24
N PRO A 568 -14.49 9.60 -5.21
CA PRO A 568 -13.19 9.83 -5.84
C PRO A 568 -13.17 9.46 -7.33
N HIS A 569 -14.32 9.50 -8.00
CA HIS A 569 -14.38 9.32 -9.45
C HIS A 569 -13.65 10.47 -10.16
N ALA A 570 -13.02 10.17 -11.30
CA ALA A 570 -12.39 11.19 -12.14
C ALA A 570 -13.40 12.24 -12.61
N LYS A 571 -14.66 11.87 -12.82
CA LYS A 571 -15.78 12.80 -12.97
C LYS A 571 -16.30 13.23 -11.61
N TRP A 572 -16.72 14.49 -11.50
CA TRP A 572 -17.31 15.00 -10.28
C TRP A 572 -18.68 14.35 -10.03
N CYS A 573 -18.77 13.59 -8.94
CA CYS A 573 -19.98 12.94 -8.45
C CYS A 573 -20.19 13.37 -7.00
N ALA A 574 -21.16 14.22 -6.74
CA ALA A 574 -21.42 14.78 -5.41
C ALA A 574 -22.88 15.20 -5.25
N TYR A 575 -23.30 15.35 -3.98
CA TYR A 575 -24.55 15.99 -3.60
C TYR A 575 -24.45 16.66 -2.23
N GLN A 576 -25.37 17.58 -1.94
CA GLN A 576 -25.46 18.29 -0.67
C GLN A 576 -26.80 17.94 -0.03
N PRO A 577 -26.84 17.09 1.01
CA PRO A 577 -28.07 16.71 1.68
C PRO A 577 -28.93 17.90 2.08
N GLY A 578 -30.22 17.86 1.76
CA GLY A 578 -31.19 18.92 2.06
C GLY A 578 -31.00 20.24 1.29
N ARG A 579 -30.00 20.37 0.42
CA ARG A 579 -29.73 21.61 -0.35
C ARG A 579 -29.77 21.39 -1.86
N SER A 580 -28.95 20.49 -2.39
CA SER A 580 -28.88 20.22 -3.83
C SER A 580 -28.51 18.77 -4.12
N GLY A 581 -29.24 18.15 -5.06
CA GLY A 581 -29.12 16.74 -5.40
C GLY A 581 -29.71 15.82 -4.33
N SER A 582 -29.57 14.54 -4.56
CA SER A 582 -30.04 13.46 -3.68
C SER A 582 -29.10 12.27 -3.77
N LEU A 583 -29.26 11.29 -2.89
CA LEU A 583 -28.54 10.02 -2.98
C LEU A 583 -28.78 9.32 -4.33
N ASP A 584 -30.00 9.42 -4.88
CA ASP A 584 -30.32 8.85 -6.21
C ASP A 584 -29.57 9.58 -7.33
N SER A 585 -29.54 10.92 -7.32
CA SER A 585 -28.79 11.70 -8.32
C SER A 585 -27.27 11.44 -8.20
N PHE A 586 -26.76 11.28 -6.98
CA PHE A 586 -25.38 10.90 -6.72
C PHE A 586 -25.06 9.51 -7.28
N THR A 587 -25.95 8.54 -7.05
CA THR A 587 -25.83 7.17 -7.57
C THR A 587 -25.81 7.16 -9.10
N GLN A 588 -26.75 7.89 -9.73
CA GLN A 588 -26.79 8.04 -11.19
C GLN A 588 -25.52 8.71 -11.75
N ALA A 589 -24.98 9.71 -11.05
CA ALA A 589 -23.73 10.36 -11.45
C ALA A 589 -22.53 9.40 -11.39
N MET A 590 -22.43 8.57 -10.36
CA MET A 590 -21.39 7.53 -10.25
C MET A 590 -21.52 6.47 -11.36
N ASP A 591 -22.73 6.02 -11.68
CA ASP A 591 -22.99 5.06 -12.76
C ASP A 591 -22.61 5.65 -14.12
N ALA A 592 -22.93 6.91 -14.37
CA ALA A 592 -22.52 7.64 -15.58
C ALA A 592 -20.99 7.88 -15.64
N ALA A 593 -20.32 7.98 -14.49
CA ALA A 593 -18.86 8.06 -14.39
C ALA A 593 -18.19 6.71 -14.64
N ARG A 594 -18.90 5.59 -14.47
CA ARG A 594 -18.46 4.21 -14.66
C ARG A 594 -17.48 3.73 -13.57
N TRP A 595 -17.32 2.41 -13.46
CA TRP A 595 -16.55 1.73 -12.42
C TRP A 595 -15.30 1.01 -12.95
N ASP A 596 -15.06 1.04 -14.26
CA ASP A 596 -13.92 0.38 -14.90
C ASP A 596 -12.59 1.08 -14.56
N SER A 597 -11.49 0.39 -14.83
CA SER A 597 -10.11 0.81 -14.48
C SER A 597 -9.79 2.27 -14.78
N GLY A 598 -9.25 2.98 -13.80
CA GLY A 598 -8.83 4.37 -13.91
C GLY A 598 -9.97 5.40 -13.84
N ARG A 599 -11.23 4.98 -13.64
CA ARG A 599 -12.39 5.88 -13.46
C ARG A 599 -12.51 6.44 -12.07
N LEU A 600 -12.02 5.70 -11.06
CA LEU A 600 -11.99 6.11 -9.67
C LEU A 600 -10.64 5.79 -9.04
N ALA A 601 -10.31 6.45 -7.95
CA ALA A 601 -9.11 6.14 -7.18
C ALA A 601 -9.32 4.83 -6.42
N LEU A 602 -8.47 3.84 -6.67
CA LEU A 602 -8.44 2.56 -5.99
C LEU A 602 -7.08 2.31 -5.37
N PHE A 603 -7.07 1.65 -4.21
CA PHE A 603 -5.87 1.25 -3.49
C PHE A 603 -5.99 -0.18 -2.98
N SER A 604 -4.86 -0.79 -2.68
CA SER A 604 -4.78 -2.05 -1.95
C SER A 604 -3.70 -1.95 -0.88
N PHE A 605 -4.08 -2.37 0.33
CA PHE A 605 -3.19 -2.56 1.49
C PHE A 605 -3.11 -4.05 1.86
N HIS A 606 -3.87 -4.91 1.17
CA HIS A 606 -4.12 -6.32 1.49
C HIS A 606 -3.91 -7.18 0.24
N ILE A 607 -2.66 -7.43 -0.11
CA ILE A 607 -2.29 -8.14 -1.33
C ILE A 607 -2.10 -9.61 -0.99
N MET A 608 -2.83 -10.53 -1.67
CA MET A 608 -2.88 -11.94 -1.30
C MET A 608 -3.18 -12.89 -2.47
N GLY A 609 -3.03 -14.21 -2.25
CA GLY A 609 -3.56 -15.29 -3.10
C GLY A 609 -2.69 -15.72 -4.27
N SER A 610 -1.63 -14.99 -4.64
CA SER A 610 -0.86 -15.19 -5.88
C SER A 610 0.05 -16.43 -5.93
N ALA A 611 0.13 -17.20 -4.84
CA ALA A 611 0.78 -18.52 -4.77
C ALA A 611 0.02 -19.44 -3.79
N ARG A 612 -1.30 -19.54 -3.97
CA ARG A 612 -2.25 -20.08 -3.01
C ARG A 612 -2.01 -21.52 -2.62
N LEU A 613 -2.35 -21.84 -1.37
CA LEU A 613 -2.50 -23.19 -0.83
C LEU A 613 -3.68 -23.91 -1.48
N GLY A 614 -3.60 -25.23 -1.55
CA GLY A 614 -4.73 -26.06 -1.96
C GLY A 614 -4.41 -27.54 -2.00
N GLY A 615 -5.45 -28.36 -2.18
CA GLY A 615 -5.35 -29.82 -2.18
C GLY A 615 -4.85 -30.42 -3.48
N SER A 616 -4.64 -29.64 -4.55
CA SER A 616 -4.29 -30.17 -5.88
C SER A 616 -3.35 -29.25 -6.64
N VAL A 617 -2.37 -29.83 -7.31
CA VAL A 617 -1.45 -29.14 -8.23
C VAL A 617 -2.17 -28.41 -9.37
N LYS A 618 -3.37 -28.85 -9.74
CA LYS A 618 -4.19 -28.23 -10.78
C LYS A 618 -4.81 -26.91 -10.33
N SER A 619 -5.09 -26.77 -9.03
CA SER A 619 -5.80 -25.62 -8.48
C SER A 619 -4.97 -24.74 -7.56
N SER A 620 -3.73 -25.11 -7.23
CA SER A 620 -2.89 -24.37 -6.28
C SER A 620 -1.41 -24.37 -6.66
N ALA A 621 -0.66 -23.41 -6.18
CA ALA A 621 0.79 -23.32 -6.33
C ALA A 621 1.53 -24.15 -5.29
N THR A 622 0.92 -24.34 -4.13
CA THR A 622 1.50 -25.05 -2.99
C THR A 622 0.54 -26.05 -2.38
N ARG A 623 1.10 -27.03 -1.68
CA ARG A 623 0.41 -28.02 -0.85
C ARG A 623 -0.21 -27.34 0.39
N PRO A 624 -1.09 -28.05 1.13
CA PRO A 624 -1.67 -27.53 2.37
C PRO A 624 -0.66 -27.11 3.45
N ASP A 625 0.55 -27.65 3.44
CA ASP A 625 1.64 -27.32 4.36
C ASP A 625 2.55 -26.18 3.88
N GLY A 626 2.23 -25.58 2.73
CA GLY A 626 2.97 -24.50 2.12
C GLY A 626 4.10 -24.92 1.20
N GLU A 627 4.46 -26.23 1.11
CA GLU A 627 5.50 -26.69 0.21
C GLU A 627 5.04 -26.58 -1.25
N THR A 628 5.91 -26.12 -2.15
CA THR A 628 5.59 -26.04 -3.58
C THR A 628 5.41 -27.45 -4.18
N TRP A 629 4.55 -27.57 -5.21
CA TRP A 629 4.35 -28.84 -5.88
C TRP A 629 5.56 -29.30 -6.68
N GLU A 630 6.39 -28.36 -7.16
CA GLU A 630 7.46 -28.61 -8.13
C GLU A 630 8.85 -28.75 -7.50
N ALA A 631 9.09 -28.11 -6.36
CA ALA A 631 10.39 -28.13 -5.70
C ALA A 631 10.21 -28.53 -4.24
N ARG A 632 10.93 -29.57 -3.82
CA ARG A 632 11.00 -29.99 -2.41
C ARG A 632 11.75 -28.95 -1.59
N HIS A 633 11.43 -28.85 -0.32
CA HIS A 633 12.08 -27.93 0.63
C HIS A 633 11.96 -26.43 0.25
N LEU A 634 11.01 -26.09 -0.61
CA LEU A 634 10.63 -24.72 -0.97
C LEU A 634 9.20 -24.46 -0.51
N PHE A 635 9.03 -23.56 0.44
CA PHE A 635 7.76 -23.28 1.09
C PHE A 635 7.31 -21.84 0.83
N VAL A 636 6.00 -21.59 0.83
CA VAL A 636 5.39 -20.25 0.78
C VAL A 636 4.69 -19.99 2.12
N MET A 637 5.10 -18.92 2.82
CA MET A 637 4.57 -18.60 4.15
C MET A 637 4.28 -17.10 4.29
N ASP A 638 3.46 -16.55 3.40
CA ASP A 638 3.00 -15.15 3.43
C ASP A 638 1.58 -15.01 2.87
N GLY A 639 1.12 -13.78 2.63
CA GLY A 639 -0.21 -13.51 2.10
C GLY A 639 -0.48 -14.11 0.72
N SER A 640 0.56 -14.42 -0.07
CA SER A 640 0.39 -15.08 -1.38
C SER A 640 -0.21 -16.48 -1.26
N SER A 641 -0.08 -17.11 -0.09
CA SER A 641 -0.58 -18.46 0.20
C SER A 641 -2.11 -18.57 0.41
N PHE A 642 -2.82 -17.45 0.53
CA PHE A 642 -4.26 -17.48 0.80
C PHE A 642 -5.02 -18.13 -0.35
N PRO A 643 -5.96 -19.07 -0.06
CA PRO A 643 -6.79 -19.68 -1.10
C PRO A 643 -7.72 -18.70 -1.83
N SER A 644 -8.22 -17.68 -1.13
CA SER A 644 -9.04 -16.58 -1.66
C SER A 644 -8.91 -15.34 -0.78
N ALA A 645 -9.61 -14.26 -1.12
CA ALA A 645 -9.67 -13.03 -0.32
C ALA A 645 -10.21 -13.29 1.09
N SER A 646 -9.51 -12.80 2.13
CA SER A 646 -9.85 -13.08 3.55
C SER A 646 -11.09 -12.34 4.07
N GLY A 647 -11.57 -11.32 3.36
CA GLY A 647 -12.69 -10.48 3.81
C GLY A 647 -12.39 -9.59 5.03
N VAL A 648 -11.17 -9.69 5.57
CA VAL A 648 -10.68 -8.88 6.70
C VAL A 648 -9.22 -8.52 6.52
N ASN A 649 -8.72 -7.55 7.29
CA ASN A 649 -7.31 -7.16 7.33
C ASN A 649 -6.43 -8.39 7.64
N PRO A 650 -5.47 -8.78 6.76
CA PRO A 650 -4.99 -10.17 6.69
C PRO A 650 -3.85 -10.54 7.63
N MET A 651 -3.25 -9.59 8.37
CA MET A 651 -2.01 -9.79 9.14
C MET A 651 -2.07 -10.99 10.08
N ILE A 652 -3.14 -11.13 10.87
CA ILE A 652 -3.30 -12.23 11.83
C ILE A 652 -3.39 -13.58 11.10
N SER A 653 -4.16 -13.63 10.01
CA SER A 653 -4.30 -14.85 9.19
C SER A 653 -2.97 -15.26 8.54
N ILE A 654 -2.20 -14.29 8.00
CA ILE A 654 -0.86 -14.54 7.43
C ILE A 654 0.06 -15.15 8.47
N ALA A 655 0.16 -14.53 9.64
CA ALA A 655 1.04 -15.01 10.71
C ALA A 655 0.61 -16.38 11.25
N ALA A 656 -0.71 -16.65 11.35
CA ALA A 656 -1.22 -17.94 11.85
C ALA A 656 -0.95 -19.09 10.86
N ILE A 657 -1.11 -18.87 9.56
CA ILE A 657 -0.77 -19.85 8.52
C ILE A 657 0.75 -20.11 8.53
N ALA A 658 1.55 -19.05 8.54
CA ALA A 658 3.01 -19.16 8.55
C ALA A 658 3.51 -19.89 9.81
N ARG A 659 2.96 -19.55 10.99
CA ARG A 659 3.29 -20.21 12.24
C ARG A 659 2.96 -21.70 12.21
N ARG A 660 1.77 -22.06 11.73
CA ARG A 660 1.34 -23.46 11.60
C ARG A 660 2.27 -24.25 10.67
N ASN A 661 2.57 -23.70 9.49
CA ASN A 661 3.42 -24.36 8.50
C ASN A 661 4.89 -24.44 8.95
N ALA A 662 5.38 -23.43 9.68
CA ALA A 662 6.71 -23.45 10.27
C ALA A 662 6.85 -24.53 11.37
N LEU A 663 5.81 -24.75 12.19
CA LEU A 663 5.78 -25.85 13.15
C LEU A 663 5.88 -27.22 12.44
N ALA A 664 5.11 -27.42 11.37
CA ALA A 664 5.17 -28.63 10.58
C ALA A 664 6.52 -28.82 9.88
N LEU A 665 7.15 -27.74 9.40
CA LEU A 665 8.49 -27.79 8.82
C LEU A 665 9.55 -28.17 9.87
N ALA A 666 9.48 -27.60 11.06
CA ALA A 666 10.44 -27.88 12.14
C ALA A 666 10.47 -29.36 12.55
N GLU A 667 9.35 -30.07 12.42
CA GLU A 667 9.23 -31.51 12.72
C GLU A 667 9.84 -32.40 11.64
N ARG A 668 9.99 -31.89 10.41
CA ARG A 668 10.50 -32.67 9.25
C ARG A 668 11.99 -32.46 8.98
N SER A 669 12.58 -31.38 9.47
CA SER A 669 13.94 -30.91 9.12
C SER A 669 15.01 -31.17 10.20
#